data_73dfdf317f48ce8101d7a9bfebefcfaa
#
_entry.id   73dfdf317f48ce8101d7a9bfebefcfaa
#
_cell.length_a   1.000
_cell.length_b   1.000
_cell.length_c   1.000
_cell.angle_alpha   90.00
_cell.angle_beta   90.00
_cell.angle_gamma   90.00
#
_symmetry.space_group_name_H-M   'P 1'
#
loop_
_entity.id
_entity.type
_entity.pdbx_description
1 polymer ?
#
loop_
_entity_poly.entity_id
_entity_poly.type
_entity_poly.pdbx_seq_one_letter_code
_entity_poly.pdbx_strand_id
1 'polypeptide(L)'
;MLTKIAFTPIAIVCFAALSTSIDAQSLDLSRRGTFASNVTAGSEIVAHDPVTQRLFVTNGALNRIDVINMANVDEPVLLRSIDILPLGGVINSVAVKNGFVAAAIANSNASTPGVIAVFGTDGVLRRIFSAGVLPDHVGFSPNGRYLLAANEGEPVGTFGQPSFIDPRGSITVIDLQAGIDKAVTTQIDFTAFDGRENELRARGVRIFPNRLPSRDFEPEYIAVSPDNARAFVTLQESNSFAVLDLATRTIVDIVPAGLKDHSRGLPTVETVNFPELPVLGMTPAMQAIRLGGFSGLWYEGIEGPTGRLRFATVPDRGPNGEPSNVDADAALERPFALPSYQPRVVRFTYDPVTKAIALGAQLLLTRTDGGAMTGLPNIAVLDEEPVDLFGAPLAYDPLGADLEGLVITPNGDHWMVDEYRPAIYQFNSMGRLLARYVPAGTAALAGQPVGTYGTESLPAEYSTRRANRGFEGMAFDADAGVLYAFIQTPLANPNLAASTASKVIRMLGINPTNGAVVSEYVYPMDKAPFREQNTDKIGDAAYAGGGKFYILERDDSVLRSGKKMLFQFNLTGATNLRAAGAPALLPGLTLEQHTLDQLATAGIRPVIKTKVANLPSLGYFEGDKLEGMALLSDGQLALINDNDFGIAPIQLPSPPNGSIPLDIDPTPIQLGFVRFNQASGLDASDRDGPANGPLVNILNWPVLGMHMPDSIASFSANGLSFYASAGEGDDRGEVARIGSASITLDALAFPTGAALRGNAQLGRLNASTIDGNLDSDAQLEQLHVLGSRSFRIWDQFGNLVYDSGDILERITSSPGVFNSDNEANQSIDTRSDNKGPEPEAIAVGAIGANTYAFVGLERIGGVATFDVTNPYQARFVS
;
A
#
# COMPACT_ATOMS: atom_id res chain seq x y z
N MET A 1 -71.07 -19.56 14.85
CA MET A 1 -70.19 -19.57 16.07
C MET A 1 -68.93 -18.93 15.66
N LEU A 2 -68.76 -17.67 16.01
CA LEU A 2 -67.55 -16.86 15.71
C LEU A 2 -66.61 -17.02 16.89
N THR A 3 -65.44 -17.55 16.67
CA THR A 3 -64.35 -17.55 17.66
C THR A 3 -63.37 -16.44 17.32
N LYS A 4 -63.35 -15.41 18.16
CA LYS A 4 -62.35 -14.32 18.11
C LYS A 4 -61.00 -14.85 18.49
N ILE A 5 -60.00 -14.63 17.65
CA ILE A 5 -58.58 -14.78 18.00
C ILE A 5 -58.10 -13.41 18.47
N ALA A 6 -57.67 -13.35 19.72
CA ALA A 6 -57.10 -12.15 20.32
C ALA A 6 -55.61 -12.06 19.93
N PHE A 7 -55.23 -10.95 19.32
CA PHE A 7 -53.82 -10.57 19.12
C PHE A 7 -53.28 -9.96 20.43
N THR A 8 -52.24 -10.60 20.97
CA THR A 8 -51.43 -10.05 22.06
C THR A 8 -50.39 -9.11 21.47
N PRO A 9 -50.20 -7.87 21.94
CA PRO A 9 -49.15 -7.00 21.42
C PRO A 9 -47.80 -7.47 21.97
N ILE A 10 -46.88 -7.70 20.99
CA ILE A 10 -45.45 -7.91 21.28
C ILE A 10 -44.89 -6.57 21.73
N ALA A 11 -44.44 -6.48 22.97
CA ALA A 11 -43.68 -5.33 23.47
C ALA A 11 -42.29 -5.35 22.84
N ILE A 12 -42.01 -4.35 22.00
CA ILE A 12 -40.67 -4.07 21.55
C ILE A 12 -39.90 -3.48 22.72
N VAL A 13 -39.04 -4.28 23.34
CA VAL A 13 -38.06 -3.82 24.33
C VAL A 13 -36.92 -3.15 23.51
N CYS A 14 -36.91 -1.82 23.46
CA CYS A 14 -35.73 -1.06 23.06
C CYS A 14 -34.64 -1.34 24.08
N PHE A 15 -33.63 -2.13 23.69
CA PHE A 15 -32.36 -2.11 24.39
C PHE A 15 -31.71 -0.76 24.11
N ALA A 16 -31.81 0.16 25.05
CA ALA A 16 -30.85 1.26 25.11
C ALA A 16 -29.48 0.62 25.38
N ALA A 17 -28.60 0.65 24.38
CA ALA A 17 -27.21 0.38 24.60
C ALA A 17 -26.68 1.42 25.55
N LEU A 18 -26.57 1.06 26.81
CA LEU A 18 -25.69 1.75 27.74
C LEU A 18 -24.29 1.57 27.18
N SER A 19 -23.76 2.60 26.55
CA SER A 19 -22.33 2.76 26.36
C SER A 19 -21.72 2.91 27.75
N THR A 20 -21.42 1.79 28.38
CA THR A 20 -20.43 1.79 29.44
C THR A 20 -19.14 2.18 28.77
N SER A 21 -18.67 3.40 28.99
CA SER A 21 -17.27 3.72 28.82
C SER A 21 -16.52 2.67 29.64
N ILE A 22 -15.93 1.68 28.96
CA ILE A 22 -14.92 0.85 29.60
C ILE A 22 -13.78 1.84 29.82
N ASP A 23 -13.62 2.26 31.08
CA ASP A 23 -12.42 2.98 31.52
C ASP A 23 -11.24 2.15 31.01
N ALA A 24 -10.45 2.75 30.11
CA ALA A 24 -9.20 2.15 29.66
C ALA A 24 -8.38 1.89 30.93
N GLN A 25 -8.19 0.62 31.22
CA GLN A 25 -7.36 0.22 32.36
C GLN A 25 -5.97 0.77 32.05
N SER A 26 -5.53 1.79 32.76
CA SER A 26 -4.19 2.35 32.61
C SER A 26 -3.21 1.24 32.99
N LEU A 27 -2.38 0.84 32.03
CA LEU A 27 -1.26 -0.05 32.31
C LEU A 27 -0.18 0.79 32.98
N ASP A 28 0.11 0.51 34.24
CA ASP A 28 1.18 1.20 34.97
C ASP A 28 2.43 0.33 34.96
N LEU A 29 3.48 0.85 34.32
CA LEU A 29 4.79 0.20 34.27
C LEU A 29 5.61 0.65 35.49
N SER A 30 5.99 -0.28 36.34
CA SER A 30 6.85 -0.01 37.50
C SER A 30 8.09 -0.91 37.50
N ARG A 31 9.27 -0.30 37.70
CA ARG A 31 10.51 -1.06 37.84
C ARG A 31 10.52 -1.76 39.20
N ARG A 32 10.64 -3.10 39.18
CA ARG A 32 10.65 -3.94 40.40
C ARG A 32 12.10 -4.27 40.79
N GLY A 33 12.82 -5.04 40.01
CA GLY A 33 14.19 -5.43 40.29
C GLY A 33 15.16 -5.04 39.18
N THR A 34 16.45 -5.11 39.46
CA THR A 34 17.48 -4.90 38.49
C THR A 34 18.59 -5.94 38.67
N PHE A 35 18.98 -6.59 37.58
CA PHE A 35 20.22 -7.34 37.50
C PHE A 35 21.23 -6.51 36.70
N ALA A 36 22.41 -6.28 37.23
CA ALA A 36 23.50 -5.61 36.51
C ALA A 36 24.62 -6.63 36.22
N SER A 37 24.95 -6.79 34.93
CA SER A 37 26.07 -7.66 34.50
C SER A 37 27.43 -7.14 34.95
N ASN A 38 27.55 -5.82 35.24
CA ASN A 38 28.75 -5.08 35.52
C ASN A 38 29.84 -5.22 34.43
N VAL A 39 29.41 -5.44 33.20
CA VAL A 39 30.23 -5.53 32.00
C VAL A 39 29.66 -4.60 30.96
N THR A 40 30.44 -3.72 30.36
CA THR A 40 30.03 -2.85 29.27
C THR A 40 29.64 -3.73 28.07
N ALA A 41 28.53 -3.43 27.41
CA ALA A 41 27.93 -4.26 26.36
C ALA A 41 27.66 -5.73 26.79
N GLY A 42 27.34 -5.91 28.07
CA GLY A 42 27.14 -7.23 28.68
C GLY A 42 25.72 -7.76 28.71
N SER A 43 24.79 -7.09 28.08
CA SER A 43 23.38 -7.56 28.00
C SER A 43 22.72 -6.89 26.81
N GLU A 44 22.17 -7.70 25.88
CA GLU A 44 21.62 -7.21 24.63
C GLU A 44 20.27 -7.87 24.36
N ILE A 45 20.23 -9.11 23.89
CA ILE A 45 19.00 -9.83 23.58
C ILE A 45 18.58 -10.70 24.77
N VAL A 46 17.29 -10.67 25.10
CA VAL A 46 16.70 -11.41 26.23
C VAL A 46 15.58 -12.32 25.77
N ALA A 47 15.57 -13.56 26.27
CA ALA A 47 14.48 -14.51 26.11
C ALA A 47 13.99 -15.03 27.46
N HIS A 48 12.67 -15.04 27.67
CA HIS A 48 12.03 -15.51 28.91
C HIS A 48 11.45 -16.91 28.76
N ASP A 49 11.81 -17.80 29.69
CA ASP A 49 11.17 -19.09 29.84
C ASP A 49 10.09 -19.01 30.94
N PRO A 50 8.79 -19.00 30.58
CA PRO A 50 7.72 -18.88 31.56
C PRO A 50 7.56 -20.13 32.46
N VAL A 51 8.12 -21.28 32.07
CA VAL A 51 8.02 -22.52 32.85
C VAL A 51 9.01 -22.50 34.01
N THR A 52 10.25 -22.11 33.75
CA THR A 52 11.28 -22.09 34.81
C THR A 52 11.47 -20.73 35.44
N GLN A 53 10.75 -19.68 34.97
CA GLN A 53 10.91 -18.28 35.39
C GLN A 53 12.38 -17.83 35.31
N ARG A 54 13.00 -18.07 34.12
CA ARG A 54 14.37 -17.68 33.84
C ARG A 54 14.44 -16.78 32.62
N LEU A 55 15.36 -15.82 32.71
CA LEU A 55 15.82 -15.08 31.53
C LEU A 55 17.12 -15.71 31.02
N PHE A 56 17.21 -15.78 29.71
CA PHE A 56 18.42 -16.09 28.98
C PHE A 56 18.83 -14.83 28.24
N VAL A 57 20.00 -14.30 28.57
CA VAL A 57 20.47 -12.99 28.09
C VAL A 57 21.78 -13.17 27.38
N THR A 58 21.90 -12.67 26.14
CA THR A 58 23.17 -12.64 25.43
C THR A 58 24.13 -11.69 26.16
N ASN A 59 25.39 -12.11 26.28
CA ASN A 59 26.50 -11.30 26.77
C ASN A 59 27.60 -11.33 25.70
N GLY A 60 27.49 -10.39 24.72
CA GLY A 60 28.40 -10.32 23.58
C GLY A 60 29.86 -10.06 24.02
N ALA A 61 30.07 -9.19 25.01
CA ALA A 61 31.39 -8.85 25.51
C ALA A 61 32.16 -10.06 26.07
N LEU A 62 31.45 -11.06 26.62
CA LEU A 62 32.04 -12.26 27.21
C LEU A 62 31.71 -13.54 26.45
N ASN A 63 31.03 -13.45 25.30
CA ASN A 63 30.58 -14.58 24.45
C ASN A 63 29.95 -15.71 25.25
N ARG A 64 28.86 -15.39 25.97
CA ARG A 64 28.12 -16.33 26.80
C ARG A 64 26.62 -15.98 26.87
N ILE A 65 25.82 -16.91 27.36
CA ILE A 65 24.41 -16.66 27.73
C ILE A 65 24.34 -16.61 29.25
N ASP A 66 23.96 -15.50 29.82
CA ASP A 66 23.70 -15.37 31.26
C ASP A 66 22.29 -15.86 31.55
N VAL A 67 22.17 -16.81 32.52
CA VAL A 67 20.88 -17.39 32.94
C VAL A 67 20.48 -16.77 34.28
N ILE A 68 19.44 -15.96 34.26
CA ILE A 68 18.98 -15.16 35.42
C ILE A 68 17.68 -15.77 35.97
N ASN A 69 17.63 -15.97 37.29
CA ASN A 69 16.41 -16.39 37.97
C ASN A 69 15.50 -15.20 38.20
N MET A 70 14.24 -15.29 37.73
CA MET A 70 13.19 -14.30 37.89
C MET A 70 12.06 -14.76 38.82
N ALA A 71 12.20 -15.86 39.55
CA ALA A 71 11.20 -16.34 40.48
C ALA A 71 10.83 -15.28 41.55
N ASN A 72 11.81 -14.46 41.95
CA ASN A 72 11.59 -13.20 42.68
C ASN A 72 11.94 -12.03 41.73
N VAL A 73 10.93 -11.33 41.24
CA VAL A 73 11.10 -10.22 40.28
C VAL A 73 11.76 -9.00 40.94
N ASP A 74 11.73 -8.88 42.25
CA ASP A 74 12.37 -7.77 42.97
C ASP A 74 13.87 -7.97 43.19
N GLU A 75 14.33 -9.22 43.08
CA GLU A 75 15.73 -9.61 43.29
C GLU A 75 16.20 -10.63 42.21
N PRO A 76 16.31 -10.23 40.93
CA PRO A 76 16.78 -11.11 39.89
C PRO A 76 18.26 -11.48 40.15
N VAL A 77 18.61 -12.76 40.06
CA VAL A 77 19.98 -13.25 40.36
C VAL A 77 20.54 -14.12 39.24
N LEU A 78 21.81 -13.97 38.95
CA LEU A 78 22.54 -14.83 38.01
C LEU A 78 22.62 -16.24 38.62
N LEU A 79 22.09 -17.25 37.94
CA LEU A 79 22.22 -18.66 38.31
C LEU A 79 23.53 -19.26 37.78
N ARG A 80 23.86 -18.95 36.54
CA ARG A 80 25.01 -19.43 35.79
C ARG A 80 25.13 -18.75 34.46
N SER A 81 26.24 -19.00 33.77
CA SER A 81 26.43 -18.63 32.35
C SER A 81 26.67 -19.89 31.52
N ILE A 82 26.24 -19.87 30.28
CA ILE A 82 26.54 -20.88 29.26
C ILE A 82 27.62 -20.30 28.36
N ASP A 83 28.79 -20.91 28.39
CA ASP A 83 29.96 -20.46 27.63
C ASP A 83 29.81 -20.81 26.15
N ILE A 84 29.94 -19.81 25.28
CA ILE A 84 29.83 -19.94 23.81
C ILE A 84 31.21 -19.98 23.13
N LEU A 85 32.29 -19.56 23.82
CA LEU A 85 33.64 -19.54 23.27
C LEU A 85 34.07 -20.86 22.59
N PRO A 86 33.72 -22.06 23.13
CA PRO A 86 34.05 -23.33 22.47
C PRO A 86 33.43 -23.52 21.10
N LEU A 87 32.42 -22.74 20.73
CA LEU A 87 31.76 -22.80 19.43
C LEU A 87 32.38 -21.89 18.37
N GLY A 88 33.41 -21.08 18.79
CA GLY A 88 34.28 -20.38 17.88
C GLY A 88 33.76 -19.13 17.21
N GLY A 89 32.76 -18.48 17.78
CA GLY A 89 32.15 -17.30 17.19
C GLY A 89 31.65 -16.24 18.19
N VAL A 90 30.83 -15.32 17.73
CA VAL A 90 30.19 -14.26 18.52
C VAL A 90 28.69 -14.54 18.63
N ILE A 91 28.15 -14.39 19.85
CA ILE A 91 26.71 -14.58 20.07
C ILE A 91 25.95 -13.27 19.73
N ASN A 92 24.96 -13.36 18.83
CA ASN A 92 24.11 -12.23 18.43
C ASN A 92 22.70 -12.33 19.04
N SER A 93 22.12 -13.53 19.09
CA SER A 93 20.73 -13.68 19.52
C SER A 93 20.46 -14.94 20.34
N VAL A 94 19.41 -14.91 21.14
CA VAL A 94 18.92 -16.04 21.93
C VAL A 94 17.40 -16.14 21.93
N ALA A 95 16.88 -17.35 21.81
CA ALA A 95 15.43 -17.65 21.94
C ALA A 95 15.19 -18.84 22.85
N VAL A 96 14.04 -18.89 23.51
CA VAL A 96 13.64 -20.01 24.37
C VAL A 96 12.22 -20.49 24.07
N LYS A 97 12.06 -21.80 23.94
CA LYS A 97 10.74 -22.44 23.71
C LYS A 97 10.79 -23.91 24.08
N ASN A 98 9.74 -24.41 24.71
CA ASN A 98 9.52 -25.84 25.00
C ASN A 98 10.74 -26.55 25.66
N GLY A 99 11.44 -25.85 26.56
CA GLY A 99 12.62 -26.38 27.27
C GLY A 99 13.92 -26.32 26.47
N PHE A 100 13.93 -25.73 25.27
CA PHE A 100 15.12 -25.46 24.46
C PHE A 100 15.48 -23.99 24.49
N VAL A 101 16.80 -23.73 24.51
CA VAL A 101 17.42 -22.43 24.33
C VAL A 101 18.24 -22.48 23.04
N ALA A 102 17.90 -21.66 22.08
CA ALA A 102 18.62 -21.55 20.81
C ALA A 102 19.44 -20.26 20.81
N ALA A 103 20.65 -20.32 20.30
CA ALA A 103 21.56 -19.18 20.16
C ALA A 103 22.02 -19.06 18.70
N ALA A 104 21.96 -17.87 18.14
CA ALA A 104 22.58 -17.49 16.88
C ALA A 104 24.05 -17.11 17.18
N ILE A 105 24.98 -17.77 16.50
CA ILE A 105 26.42 -17.58 16.73
C ILE A 105 27.08 -17.30 15.39
N ALA A 106 27.50 -16.06 15.17
CA ALA A 106 28.24 -15.66 13.99
C ALA A 106 29.65 -16.29 14.04
N ASN A 107 30.20 -16.58 12.86
CA ASN A 107 31.58 -17.06 12.79
C ASN A 107 32.56 -15.91 13.10
N SER A 108 33.67 -16.19 13.75
CA SER A 108 34.74 -15.21 13.99
C SER A 108 35.30 -14.61 12.69
N ASN A 109 35.20 -15.32 11.57
CA ASN A 109 35.37 -14.75 10.23
C ASN A 109 34.00 -14.34 9.69
N ALA A 110 33.70 -13.07 9.73
CA ALA A 110 32.39 -12.50 9.40
C ALA A 110 31.88 -12.84 7.99
N SER A 111 32.75 -13.27 7.06
CA SER A 111 32.35 -13.68 5.70
C SER A 111 32.05 -15.18 5.57
N THR A 112 32.05 -15.94 6.66
CA THR A 112 31.82 -17.39 6.64
C THR A 112 30.57 -17.76 7.45
N PRO A 113 29.85 -18.84 7.06
CA PRO A 113 28.66 -19.28 7.76
C PRO A 113 28.87 -19.48 9.27
N GLY A 114 27.88 -19.05 10.06
CA GLY A 114 27.79 -19.31 11.49
C GLY A 114 27.02 -20.57 11.82
N VAL A 115 26.56 -20.66 13.07
CA VAL A 115 25.79 -21.81 13.57
C VAL A 115 24.64 -21.39 14.47
N ILE A 116 23.64 -22.26 14.56
CA ILE A 116 22.61 -22.21 15.60
C ILE A 116 22.87 -23.31 16.60
N ALA A 117 23.24 -22.92 17.83
CA ALA A 117 23.45 -23.87 18.93
C ALA A 117 22.17 -24.00 19.76
N VAL A 118 21.71 -25.20 19.98
CA VAL A 118 20.53 -25.49 20.81
C VAL A 118 20.94 -26.19 22.10
N PHE A 119 20.59 -25.58 23.23
CA PHE A 119 20.80 -26.08 24.59
C PHE A 119 19.47 -26.44 25.21
N GLY A 120 19.49 -27.26 26.24
CA GLY A 120 18.35 -27.38 27.17
C GLY A 120 18.33 -26.16 28.11
N THR A 121 17.20 -25.88 28.77
CA THR A 121 17.11 -24.87 29.84
C THR A 121 18.02 -25.23 31.04
N ASP A 122 18.51 -26.45 31.09
CA ASP A 122 19.60 -26.93 31.98
C ASP A 122 20.99 -26.47 31.53
N GLY A 123 21.14 -25.78 30.38
CA GLY A 123 22.41 -25.27 29.84
C GLY A 123 23.27 -26.33 29.15
N VAL A 124 22.75 -27.54 28.97
CA VAL A 124 23.49 -28.60 28.28
C VAL A 124 23.27 -28.49 26.78
N LEU A 125 24.38 -28.45 26.02
CA LEU A 125 24.32 -28.46 24.56
C LEU A 125 23.62 -29.70 24.04
N ARG A 126 22.61 -29.56 23.23
CA ARG A 126 21.83 -30.65 22.60
C ARG A 126 22.27 -30.89 21.17
N ARG A 127 22.34 -29.83 20.37
CA ARG A 127 22.69 -29.91 18.95
C ARG A 127 23.19 -28.60 18.40
N ILE A 128 24.03 -28.67 17.36
CA ILE A 128 24.47 -27.55 16.55
C ILE A 128 23.95 -27.76 15.12
N PHE A 129 23.40 -26.70 14.52
CA PHE A 129 22.97 -26.64 13.15
C PHE A 129 23.77 -25.61 12.38
N SER A 130 24.04 -25.85 11.09
CA SER A 130 24.65 -24.85 10.22
C SER A 130 23.65 -23.72 9.95
N ALA A 131 24.10 -22.48 10.04
CA ALA A 131 23.39 -21.28 9.62
C ALA A 131 23.95 -20.70 8.31
N GLY A 132 23.45 -19.54 7.86
CA GLY A 132 24.10 -18.71 6.85
C GLY A 132 25.24 -17.88 7.40
N VAL A 133 25.65 -16.87 6.63
CA VAL A 133 26.69 -15.90 7.05
C VAL A 133 26.08 -14.88 7.98
N LEU A 134 26.71 -14.60 9.09
CA LEU A 134 26.26 -13.65 10.11
C LEU A 134 24.80 -13.93 10.54
N PRO A 135 24.52 -15.05 11.26
CA PRO A 135 23.20 -15.24 11.84
C PRO A 135 22.98 -14.23 12.96
N ASP A 136 22.12 -13.26 12.70
CA ASP A 136 21.85 -12.16 13.60
C ASP A 136 20.69 -12.50 14.55
N HIS A 137 19.53 -12.90 14.05
CA HIS A 137 18.38 -13.27 14.85
C HIS A 137 18.10 -14.75 14.84
N VAL A 138 17.60 -15.29 15.99
CA VAL A 138 17.03 -16.64 16.08
C VAL A 138 15.67 -16.63 16.81
N GLY A 139 14.68 -17.34 16.28
CA GLY A 139 13.33 -17.39 16.86
C GLY A 139 12.61 -18.72 16.63
N PHE A 140 11.79 -19.12 17.59
CA PHE A 140 10.89 -20.27 17.44
C PHE A 140 9.52 -19.85 16.89
N SER A 141 8.94 -20.69 16.05
CA SER A 141 7.53 -20.54 15.70
C SER A 141 6.62 -20.65 16.93
N PRO A 142 5.43 -20.05 16.94
CA PRO A 142 4.49 -20.09 18.08
C PRO A 142 4.19 -21.52 18.57
N ASN A 143 4.07 -22.50 17.67
CA ASN A 143 3.85 -23.90 18.02
C ASN A 143 5.15 -24.68 18.37
N GLY A 144 6.32 -24.07 18.23
CA GLY A 144 7.63 -24.67 18.51
C GLY A 144 8.09 -25.70 17.47
N ARG A 145 7.40 -25.82 16.33
CA ARG A 145 7.81 -26.76 15.25
C ARG A 145 9.05 -26.27 14.51
N TYR A 146 9.09 -24.97 14.20
CA TYR A 146 10.19 -24.40 13.45
C TYR A 146 11.09 -23.56 14.36
N LEU A 147 12.38 -23.66 14.15
CA LEU A 147 13.40 -22.75 14.63
C LEU A 147 14.00 -22.07 13.41
N LEU A 148 13.95 -20.75 13.38
CA LEU A 148 14.37 -19.94 12.25
C LEU A 148 15.52 -19.02 12.66
N ALA A 149 16.42 -18.71 11.71
CA ALA A 149 17.42 -17.66 11.89
C ALA A 149 17.47 -16.76 10.64
N ALA A 150 17.54 -15.47 10.88
CA ALA A 150 17.95 -14.47 9.89
C ALA A 150 19.47 -14.46 9.80
N ASN A 151 20.01 -14.52 8.60
CA ASN A 151 21.44 -14.49 8.37
C ASN A 151 21.69 -13.30 7.44
N GLU A 152 22.22 -12.26 8.01
CA GLU A 152 22.35 -10.94 7.40
C GLU A 152 23.24 -10.98 6.17
N GLY A 153 24.42 -11.63 6.28
CA GLY A 153 25.37 -11.66 5.18
C GLY A 153 26.01 -10.30 4.88
N GLU A 154 26.18 -9.47 5.90
CA GLU A 154 26.74 -8.13 5.80
C GLU A 154 28.06 -8.09 5.02
N PRO A 155 28.29 -7.08 4.15
CA PRO A 155 29.53 -6.93 3.42
C PRO A 155 30.75 -6.67 4.31
N VAL A 156 31.86 -7.29 3.99
CA VAL A 156 33.14 -7.11 4.72
C VAL A 156 34.14 -6.37 3.83
N GLY A 157 34.70 -5.28 4.34
CA GLY A 157 35.68 -4.47 3.63
C GLY A 157 35.06 -3.29 2.88
N THR A 158 35.84 -2.58 2.07
CA THR A 158 35.43 -1.39 1.33
C THR A 158 35.04 -1.75 -0.09
N PHE A 159 33.88 -1.35 -0.53
CA PHE A 159 33.37 -1.56 -1.89
C PHE A 159 34.39 -1.12 -2.95
N GLY A 160 34.57 -1.95 -3.98
CA GLY A 160 35.54 -1.70 -5.04
C GLY A 160 37.00 -2.04 -4.73
N GLN A 161 37.32 -2.45 -3.49
CA GLN A 161 38.64 -2.93 -3.13
C GLN A 161 38.77 -4.47 -3.32
N PRO A 162 39.97 -5.02 -3.60
CA PRO A 162 40.15 -6.47 -3.76
C PRO A 162 39.81 -7.31 -2.52
N SER A 163 39.76 -6.68 -1.35
CA SER A 163 39.42 -7.31 -0.07
C SER A 163 37.92 -7.28 0.23
N PHE A 164 37.10 -6.66 -0.63
CA PHE A 164 35.64 -6.58 -0.47
C PHE A 164 35.01 -7.95 -0.70
N ILE A 165 34.34 -8.45 0.31
CA ILE A 165 33.57 -9.71 0.26
C ILE A 165 32.11 -9.33 0.57
N ASP A 166 31.21 -9.76 -0.28
CA ASP A 166 29.78 -9.48 -0.20
C ASP A 166 29.03 -10.82 -0.18
N PRO A 167 28.80 -11.42 0.99
CA PRO A 167 28.05 -12.66 1.12
C PRO A 167 26.59 -12.46 0.67
N ARG A 168 25.83 -13.54 0.64
CA ARG A 168 24.37 -13.48 0.40
C ARG A 168 23.66 -13.51 1.73
N GLY A 169 22.67 -12.64 1.87
CA GLY A 169 21.67 -12.79 2.92
C GLY A 169 20.85 -14.07 2.75
N SER A 170 20.43 -14.67 3.84
CA SER A 170 19.67 -15.92 3.79
C SER A 170 18.84 -16.14 5.06
N ILE A 171 17.88 -17.09 4.96
CA ILE A 171 17.05 -17.53 6.08
C ILE A 171 17.34 -19.00 6.33
N THR A 172 17.67 -19.36 7.58
CA THR A 172 17.80 -20.75 8.02
C THR A 172 16.47 -21.20 8.62
N VAL A 173 15.92 -22.32 8.14
CA VAL A 173 14.73 -22.96 8.70
C VAL A 173 15.08 -24.36 9.17
N ILE A 174 14.88 -24.64 10.46
CA ILE A 174 15.11 -25.93 11.11
C ILE A 174 13.74 -26.52 11.51
N ASP A 175 13.33 -27.62 10.89
CA ASP A 175 12.06 -28.30 11.21
C ASP A 175 12.29 -29.29 12.35
N LEU A 176 11.74 -29.00 13.51
CA LEU A 176 11.85 -29.80 14.73
C LEU A 176 10.74 -30.84 14.89
N GLN A 177 9.84 -30.98 13.91
CA GLN A 177 8.67 -31.88 14.00
C GLN A 177 9.05 -33.33 14.36
N ALA A 178 10.17 -33.84 13.84
CA ALA A 178 10.67 -35.17 14.12
C ALA A 178 11.54 -35.28 15.38
N GLY A 179 11.60 -34.21 16.19
CA GLY A 179 12.50 -34.04 17.34
C GLY A 179 13.87 -33.51 16.92
N ILE A 180 14.59 -32.97 17.92
CA ILE A 180 15.85 -32.25 17.68
C ILE A 180 16.92 -33.11 16.99
N ASP A 181 17.01 -34.41 17.32
CA ASP A 181 18.01 -35.34 16.77
C ASP A 181 17.78 -35.65 15.29
N LYS A 182 16.53 -35.51 14.81
CA LYS A 182 16.13 -35.77 13.43
C LYS A 182 15.74 -34.51 12.68
N ALA A 183 15.97 -33.35 13.26
CA ALA A 183 15.62 -32.08 12.66
C ALA A 183 16.36 -31.85 11.32
N VAL A 184 15.65 -31.28 10.37
CA VAL A 184 16.14 -30.97 9.00
C VAL A 184 16.33 -29.47 8.86
N THR A 185 17.50 -29.07 8.38
CA THR A 185 17.84 -27.67 8.10
C THR A 185 17.67 -27.38 6.61
N THR A 186 17.05 -26.25 6.28
CA THR A 186 16.92 -25.69 4.93
C THR A 186 17.49 -24.27 4.94
N GLN A 187 18.37 -23.97 3.96
CA GLN A 187 18.84 -22.62 3.70
C GLN A 187 18.04 -22.04 2.53
N ILE A 188 17.59 -20.81 2.66
CA ILE A 188 16.76 -20.10 1.68
C ILE A 188 17.45 -18.77 1.41
N ASP A 189 17.80 -18.51 0.16
CA ASP A 189 18.43 -17.27 -0.27
C ASP A 189 17.51 -16.44 -1.19
N PHE A 190 18.00 -15.29 -1.64
CA PHE A 190 17.25 -14.35 -2.47
C PHE A 190 17.62 -14.39 -3.96
N THR A 191 18.33 -15.40 -4.43
CA THR A 191 18.75 -15.50 -5.85
C THR A 191 17.61 -15.53 -6.85
N ALA A 192 16.41 -15.95 -6.43
CA ALA A 192 15.20 -15.92 -7.26
C ALA A 192 14.75 -14.49 -7.64
N PHE A 193 15.28 -13.48 -6.98
CA PHE A 193 14.96 -12.07 -7.22
C PHE A 193 16.03 -11.34 -8.04
N ASP A 194 17.19 -11.95 -8.29
CA ASP A 194 18.25 -11.39 -9.14
C ASP A 194 17.74 -11.19 -10.57
N GLY A 195 18.04 -10.04 -11.16
CA GLY A 195 17.52 -9.64 -12.48
C GLY A 195 16.10 -9.04 -12.47
N ARG A 196 15.56 -8.74 -11.28
CA ARG A 196 14.25 -8.12 -11.08
C ARG A 196 14.35 -6.80 -10.29
N GLU A 197 15.50 -6.16 -10.33
CA GLU A 197 15.80 -4.97 -9.51
C GLU A 197 14.84 -3.81 -9.82
N ASN A 198 14.57 -3.54 -11.11
CA ASN A 198 13.67 -2.45 -11.48
C ASN A 198 12.20 -2.75 -11.15
N GLU A 199 11.79 -4.01 -11.23
CA GLU A 199 10.47 -4.43 -10.77
C GLU A 199 10.30 -4.20 -9.27
N LEU A 200 11.29 -4.59 -8.47
CA LEU A 200 11.26 -4.41 -7.01
C LEU A 200 11.29 -2.93 -6.63
N ARG A 201 12.15 -2.13 -7.27
CA ARG A 201 12.18 -0.66 -7.07
C ARG A 201 10.87 0.01 -7.45
N ALA A 202 10.23 -0.39 -8.55
CA ALA A 202 8.94 0.16 -8.95
C ALA A 202 7.82 -0.14 -7.94
N ARG A 203 7.98 -1.18 -7.11
CA ARG A 203 7.08 -1.51 -5.99
C ARG A 203 7.44 -0.77 -4.70
N GLY A 204 8.58 -0.10 -4.64
CA GLY A 204 9.05 0.64 -3.46
C GLY A 204 10.04 -0.12 -2.58
N VAL A 205 10.57 -1.26 -3.04
CA VAL A 205 11.69 -1.94 -2.39
C VAL A 205 12.98 -1.18 -2.70
N ARG A 206 13.72 -0.82 -1.67
CA ARG A 206 15.01 -0.15 -1.83
C ARG A 206 16.07 -1.18 -2.21
N ILE A 207 16.79 -0.93 -3.28
CA ILE A 207 17.95 -1.73 -3.71
C ILE A 207 19.07 -0.77 -4.11
N PHE A 208 20.24 -0.94 -3.54
CA PHE A 208 21.39 -0.09 -3.82
C PHE A 208 21.79 -0.14 -5.31
N PRO A 209 22.31 0.95 -5.87
CA PRO A 209 22.75 0.97 -7.26
C PRO A 209 23.80 -0.12 -7.54
N ASN A 210 23.57 -0.87 -8.65
CA ASN A 210 24.46 -1.93 -9.12
C ASN A 210 24.64 -3.13 -8.17
N ARG A 211 23.75 -3.33 -7.20
CA ARG A 211 23.72 -4.54 -6.37
C ARG A 211 22.61 -5.49 -6.82
N LEU A 212 22.85 -6.77 -6.64
CA LEU A 212 21.86 -7.83 -6.86
C LEU A 212 21.03 -8.03 -5.58
N PRO A 213 19.72 -8.28 -5.68
CA PRO A 213 18.87 -8.55 -4.52
C PRO A 213 19.44 -9.60 -3.57
N SER A 214 20.02 -10.68 -4.10
CA SER A 214 20.60 -11.76 -3.28
C SER A 214 21.81 -11.33 -2.41
N ARG A 215 22.37 -10.15 -2.66
CA ARG A 215 23.50 -9.59 -1.93
C ARG A 215 23.18 -8.27 -1.22
N ASP A 216 22.05 -7.68 -1.57
CA ASP A 216 21.61 -6.40 -1.02
C ASP A 216 20.57 -6.57 0.08
N PHE A 217 19.88 -7.73 0.07
CA PHE A 217 18.94 -8.07 1.12
C PHE A 217 19.69 -8.70 2.29
N GLU A 218 19.68 -7.99 3.41
CA GLU A 218 20.30 -8.35 4.67
C GLU A 218 19.17 -8.63 5.68
N PRO A 219 18.86 -9.93 5.95
CA PRO A 219 17.82 -10.33 6.92
C PRO A 219 18.26 -10.07 8.36
N GLU A 220 17.47 -9.26 9.10
CA GLU A 220 17.70 -8.90 10.49
C GLU A 220 16.87 -9.74 11.45
N TYR A 221 15.56 -9.57 11.44
CA TYR A 221 14.66 -10.14 12.42
C TYR A 221 13.54 -10.99 11.78
N ILE A 222 12.98 -11.96 12.53
CA ILE A 222 11.93 -12.86 12.04
C ILE A 222 10.75 -12.91 13.01
N ALA A 223 9.55 -12.65 12.49
CA ALA A 223 8.30 -12.94 13.19
C ALA A 223 7.49 -14.00 12.45
N VAL A 224 7.20 -15.10 13.11
CA VAL A 224 6.32 -16.15 12.56
C VAL A 224 4.88 -15.79 12.89
N SER A 225 3.97 -15.92 11.89
CA SER A 225 2.55 -15.69 12.09
C SER A 225 1.94 -16.57 13.20
N PRO A 226 0.95 -16.11 13.94
CA PRO A 226 0.31 -16.88 15.01
C PRO A 226 -0.25 -18.22 14.57
N ASP A 227 -0.69 -18.37 13.31
CA ASP A 227 -1.16 -19.60 12.68
C ASP A 227 -0.02 -20.54 12.22
N ASN A 228 1.24 -20.08 12.30
CA ASN A 228 2.45 -20.78 11.86
C ASN A 228 2.51 -21.07 10.34
N ALA A 229 1.76 -20.32 9.53
CA ALA A 229 1.76 -20.51 8.09
C ALA A 229 2.88 -19.74 7.39
N ARG A 230 3.17 -18.52 7.88
CA ARG A 230 4.13 -17.61 7.26
C ARG A 230 5.11 -17.04 8.29
N ALA A 231 6.23 -16.53 7.80
CA ALA A 231 7.11 -15.66 8.57
C ALA A 231 7.38 -14.37 7.79
N PHE A 232 7.42 -13.25 8.50
CA PHE A 232 7.91 -11.97 8.00
C PHE A 232 9.32 -11.77 8.51
N VAL A 233 10.22 -11.42 7.60
CA VAL A 233 11.64 -11.20 7.87
C VAL A 233 11.96 -9.77 7.49
N THR A 234 12.50 -8.99 8.40
CA THR A 234 12.91 -7.62 8.13
C THR A 234 14.14 -7.62 7.21
N LEU A 235 14.16 -6.71 6.25
CA LEU A 235 15.25 -6.38 5.37
C LEU A 235 15.47 -4.87 5.54
N GLN A 236 16.23 -4.49 6.57
CA GLN A 236 16.27 -3.14 7.13
C GLN A 236 16.67 -2.11 6.07
N GLU A 237 17.86 -2.21 5.49
CA GLU A 237 18.38 -1.23 4.52
C GLU A 237 17.63 -1.25 3.21
N SER A 238 16.96 -2.37 2.91
CA SER A 238 16.06 -2.46 1.75
C SER A 238 14.66 -1.92 2.01
N ASN A 239 14.41 -1.39 3.22
CA ASN A 239 13.12 -0.84 3.63
C ASN A 239 11.95 -1.77 3.26
N SER A 240 12.08 -3.07 3.59
CA SER A 240 11.12 -4.09 3.15
C SER A 240 11.05 -5.30 4.09
N PHE A 241 10.13 -6.20 3.77
CA PHE A 241 9.98 -7.49 4.45
C PHE A 241 10.02 -8.62 3.42
N ALA A 242 10.77 -9.68 3.69
CA ALA A 242 10.61 -10.94 2.99
C ALA A 242 9.47 -11.75 3.63
N VAL A 243 8.56 -12.26 2.81
CA VAL A 243 7.45 -13.12 3.25
C VAL A 243 7.79 -14.57 2.90
N LEU A 244 8.02 -15.36 3.93
CA LEU A 244 8.36 -16.79 3.83
C LEU A 244 7.13 -17.65 4.07
N ASP A 245 6.79 -18.52 3.13
CA ASP A 245 5.85 -19.62 3.34
C ASP A 245 6.56 -20.79 4.02
N LEU A 246 6.10 -21.17 5.22
CA LEU A 246 6.76 -22.20 6.03
C LEU A 246 6.48 -23.64 5.55
N ALA A 247 5.39 -23.86 4.83
CA ALA A 247 5.07 -25.18 4.31
C ALA A 247 5.95 -25.54 3.10
N THR A 248 6.10 -24.60 2.17
CA THR A 248 6.94 -24.76 0.98
C THR A 248 8.40 -24.40 1.23
N ARG A 249 8.69 -23.62 2.26
CA ARG A 249 10.02 -23.07 2.59
C ARG A 249 10.59 -22.22 1.44
N THR A 250 9.73 -21.35 0.91
CA THR A 250 10.08 -20.44 -0.18
C THR A 250 9.69 -19.00 0.18
N ILE A 251 10.49 -18.03 -0.25
CA ILE A 251 10.12 -16.62 -0.18
C ILE A 251 9.07 -16.38 -1.26
N VAL A 252 7.86 -15.98 -0.84
CA VAL A 252 6.73 -15.79 -1.74
C VAL A 252 6.54 -14.34 -2.16
N ASP A 253 7.08 -13.37 -1.41
CA ASP A 253 7.06 -11.96 -1.78
C ASP A 253 8.16 -11.17 -1.06
N ILE A 254 8.53 -10.03 -1.63
CA ILE A 254 9.25 -8.94 -0.95
C ILE A 254 8.30 -7.76 -0.87
N VAL A 255 7.89 -7.38 0.34
CA VAL A 255 6.89 -6.35 0.60
C VAL A 255 7.58 -5.07 1.05
N PRO A 256 7.45 -3.95 0.34
CA PRO A 256 8.05 -2.69 0.77
C PRO A 256 7.38 -2.19 2.06
N ALA A 257 8.17 -1.69 2.99
CA ALA A 257 7.67 -1.05 4.21
C ALA A 257 7.11 0.36 3.94
N GLY A 258 7.29 0.87 2.73
CA GLY A 258 6.78 2.18 2.31
C GLY A 258 7.48 3.35 2.97
N LEU A 259 7.00 4.54 2.67
CA LEU A 259 7.56 5.79 3.14
C LEU A 259 6.58 6.49 4.08
N LYS A 260 7.09 7.15 5.12
CA LYS A 260 6.33 8.03 5.99
C LYS A 260 6.45 9.46 5.49
N ASP A 261 5.34 10.04 5.10
CA ASP A 261 5.30 11.44 4.72
C ASP A 261 5.24 12.30 6.00
N HIS A 262 6.35 12.88 6.39
CA HIS A 262 6.44 13.73 7.58
C HIS A 262 5.72 15.07 7.43
N SER A 263 5.24 15.41 6.22
CA SER A 263 4.44 16.61 6.02
C SER A 263 2.97 16.42 6.41
N ARG A 264 2.44 15.17 6.38
CA ARG A 264 1.00 14.93 6.53
C ARG A 264 0.60 13.57 7.14
N GLY A 265 1.54 12.62 7.25
CA GLY A 265 1.32 11.30 7.87
C GLY A 265 0.41 10.33 7.12
N LEU A 266 0.05 9.24 7.80
CA LEU A 266 -0.88 8.23 7.29
C LEU A 266 -2.29 8.83 7.19
N PRO A 267 -3.01 8.66 6.05
CA PRO A 267 -4.37 9.17 5.94
C PRO A 267 -5.37 8.40 6.80
N THR A 268 -6.46 9.07 7.14
CA THR A 268 -7.67 8.46 7.68
C THR A 268 -8.77 8.46 6.63
N VAL A 269 -9.71 7.51 6.72
CA VAL A 269 -10.83 7.41 5.79
C VAL A 269 -12.14 7.65 6.55
N GLU A 270 -12.99 8.52 6.00
CA GLU A 270 -14.35 8.77 6.46
C GLU A 270 -15.32 8.44 5.31
N THR A 271 -16.41 7.75 5.58
CA THR A 271 -17.43 7.40 4.57
C THR A 271 -18.79 7.93 4.96
N VAL A 272 -19.58 8.34 3.96
CA VAL A 272 -20.95 8.81 4.10
C VAL A 272 -21.80 8.15 3.01
N ASN A 273 -22.87 7.48 3.40
CA ASN A 273 -23.78 6.85 2.45
C ASN A 273 -24.65 7.89 1.74
N PHE A 274 -24.87 7.68 0.45
CA PHE A 274 -25.87 8.46 -0.28
C PHE A 274 -27.28 8.21 0.28
N PRO A 275 -28.17 9.22 0.24
CA PRO A 275 -29.57 9.02 0.54
C PRO A 275 -30.22 8.13 -0.52
N GLU A 276 -31.46 7.73 -0.29
CA GLU A 276 -32.23 7.01 -1.30
C GLU A 276 -32.30 7.82 -2.63
N LEU A 277 -31.76 7.22 -3.69
CA LEU A 277 -31.64 7.85 -5.01
C LEU A 277 -32.94 7.68 -5.85
N PRO A 278 -33.20 8.57 -6.80
CA PRO A 278 -34.46 8.55 -7.61
C PRO A 278 -34.51 7.29 -8.47
N VAL A 279 -35.75 6.86 -8.75
CA VAL A 279 -36.03 5.75 -9.67
C VAL A 279 -35.76 6.21 -11.11
N LEU A 280 -34.94 5.47 -11.83
CA LEU A 280 -34.62 5.66 -13.25
C LEU A 280 -35.71 5.06 -14.15
N GLY A 281 -36.24 3.90 -13.78
CA GLY A 281 -37.20 3.16 -14.52
C GLY A 281 -37.66 1.90 -13.80
N MET A 282 -38.56 1.17 -14.46
CA MET A 282 -39.12 -0.10 -13.99
C MET A 282 -38.72 -1.21 -14.95
N THR A 283 -38.25 -2.34 -14.44
CA THR A 283 -38.06 -3.56 -15.24
C THR A 283 -39.42 -4.13 -15.67
N PRO A 284 -39.50 -5.05 -16.62
CA PRO A 284 -40.76 -5.75 -16.96
C PRO A 284 -41.39 -6.47 -15.76
N ALA A 285 -40.59 -6.87 -14.76
CA ALA A 285 -41.06 -7.46 -13.50
C ALA A 285 -41.63 -6.41 -12.50
N MET A 286 -41.79 -5.16 -12.92
CA MET A 286 -42.17 -4.02 -12.06
C MET A 286 -41.19 -3.73 -10.91
N GLN A 287 -39.96 -4.11 -11.05
CA GLN A 287 -38.89 -3.76 -10.11
C GLN A 287 -38.35 -2.37 -10.42
N ALA A 288 -38.30 -1.51 -9.40
CA ALA A 288 -37.73 -0.19 -9.55
C ALA A 288 -36.19 -0.26 -9.59
N ILE A 289 -35.60 0.25 -10.65
CA ILE A 289 -34.14 0.47 -10.73
C ILE A 289 -33.86 1.92 -10.39
N ARG A 290 -33.00 2.12 -9.42
CA ARG A 290 -32.62 3.46 -8.95
C ARG A 290 -31.35 3.95 -9.64
N LEU A 291 -31.13 5.26 -9.59
CA LEU A 291 -29.87 5.88 -9.97
C LEU A 291 -28.73 5.26 -9.12
N GLY A 292 -27.64 4.93 -9.76
CA GLY A 292 -26.48 4.26 -9.20
C GLY A 292 -25.38 4.16 -10.24
N GLY A 293 -24.46 3.19 -10.11
CA GLY A 293 -23.43 2.95 -11.10
C GLY A 293 -22.45 4.12 -11.22
N PHE A 294 -22.09 4.77 -10.12
CA PHE A 294 -21.23 5.97 -10.16
C PHE A 294 -19.76 5.59 -10.32
N SER A 295 -19.16 5.97 -11.45
CA SER A 295 -17.77 5.73 -11.79
C SER A 295 -16.90 6.97 -11.59
N GLY A 296 -16.81 7.89 -12.54
CA GLY A 296 -15.96 9.08 -12.42
C GLY A 296 -16.46 10.10 -11.38
N LEU A 297 -15.53 10.78 -10.71
CA LEU A 297 -15.85 11.83 -9.74
C LEU A 297 -15.05 13.11 -10.03
N TRP A 298 -15.74 14.25 -10.07
CA TRP A 298 -15.13 15.56 -10.23
C TRP A 298 -15.55 16.53 -9.12
N TYR A 299 -14.59 17.26 -8.55
CA TYR A 299 -14.84 18.30 -7.57
C TYR A 299 -15.03 19.67 -8.24
N GLU A 300 -16.22 20.27 -8.09
CA GLU A 300 -16.57 21.58 -8.67
C GLU A 300 -16.32 22.77 -7.72
N GLY A 301 -15.70 22.54 -6.56
CA GLY A 301 -15.39 23.60 -5.59
C GLY A 301 -16.38 23.72 -4.43
N ILE A 302 -16.27 24.80 -3.68
CA ILE A 302 -17.10 25.11 -2.50
C ILE A 302 -18.24 26.05 -2.87
N GLU A 303 -19.43 25.75 -2.37
CA GLU A 303 -20.58 26.66 -2.46
C GLU A 303 -20.41 27.82 -1.45
N GLY A 304 -20.19 29.04 -1.95
CA GLY A 304 -19.71 30.16 -1.17
C GLY A 304 -20.39 30.44 0.17
N PRO A 305 -21.77 30.59 0.24
CA PRO A 305 -22.41 30.94 1.51
C PRO A 305 -22.56 29.80 2.48
N THR A 306 -22.62 28.56 1.99
CA THR A 306 -22.96 27.37 2.79
C THR A 306 -21.73 26.55 3.23
N GLY A 307 -20.60 26.71 2.54
CA GLY A 307 -19.42 25.88 2.76
C GLY A 307 -19.54 24.44 2.24
N ARG A 308 -20.63 24.10 1.53
CA ARG A 308 -20.86 22.78 0.96
C ARG A 308 -19.87 22.49 -0.15
N LEU A 309 -19.40 21.27 -0.23
CA LEU A 309 -18.58 20.78 -1.33
C LEU A 309 -19.50 20.38 -2.48
N ARG A 310 -19.18 20.79 -3.71
CA ARG A 310 -19.93 20.47 -4.92
C ARG A 310 -19.18 19.44 -5.74
N PHE A 311 -19.91 18.44 -6.22
CA PHE A 311 -19.38 17.37 -7.04
C PHE A 311 -20.23 17.12 -8.27
N ALA A 312 -19.58 16.57 -9.29
CA ALA A 312 -20.20 15.92 -10.43
C ALA A 312 -19.68 14.49 -10.54
N THR A 313 -20.56 13.56 -10.91
CA THR A 313 -20.21 12.16 -11.17
C THR A 313 -20.91 11.68 -12.42
N VAL A 314 -20.41 10.62 -13.02
CA VAL A 314 -21.00 9.95 -14.18
C VAL A 314 -21.31 8.51 -13.82
N PRO A 315 -22.53 8.01 -14.05
CA PRO A 315 -22.79 6.58 -14.04
C PRO A 315 -22.22 5.92 -15.29
N ASP A 316 -21.95 4.63 -15.18
CA ASP A 316 -21.51 3.77 -16.28
C ASP A 316 -22.55 3.61 -17.39
N ARG A 317 -22.47 2.51 -18.17
CA ARG A 317 -23.39 2.18 -19.28
C ARG A 317 -24.87 2.10 -18.89
N GLY A 318 -25.20 2.11 -17.62
CA GLY A 318 -26.54 1.93 -17.08
C GLY A 318 -26.83 0.50 -16.61
N PRO A 319 -28.02 0.30 -16.00
CA PRO A 319 -28.31 -0.93 -15.28
C PRO A 319 -28.29 -2.15 -16.21
N ASN A 320 -27.39 -3.08 -15.96
CA ASN A 320 -27.18 -4.30 -16.72
C ASN A 320 -26.88 -5.48 -15.78
N GLY A 321 -27.07 -6.71 -16.26
CA GLY A 321 -26.71 -7.93 -15.57
C GLY A 321 -25.36 -8.47 -16.04
N GLU A 322 -24.86 -9.52 -15.39
CA GLU A 322 -23.64 -10.23 -15.81
C GLU A 322 -23.79 -10.89 -17.19
N PRO A 323 -22.68 -11.07 -17.94
CA PRO A 323 -22.70 -11.82 -19.18
C PRO A 323 -23.34 -13.19 -18.98
N SER A 324 -24.41 -13.48 -19.69
CA SER A 324 -25.29 -14.64 -19.48
C SER A 324 -25.52 -15.37 -20.77
N ASN A 325 -25.51 -16.71 -20.74
CA ASN A 325 -25.91 -17.50 -21.91
C ASN A 325 -27.45 -17.54 -21.97
N VAL A 326 -28.04 -16.71 -22.85
CA VAL A 326 -29.51 -16.54 -22.91
C VAL A 326 -30.19 -17.46 -23.96
N ASP A 327 -29.45 -17.99 -24.93
CA ASP A 327 -29.96 -18.78 -26.03
C ASP A 327 -29.39 -20.20 -26.15
N ALA A 328 -28.54 -20.59 -25.16
CA ALA A 328 -27.90 -21.90 -25.07
C ALA A 328 -26.86 -22.18 -26.18
N ASP A 329 -26.31 -21.15 -26.76
CA ASP A 329 -25.08 -21.27 -27.61
C ASP A 329 -23.78 -21.14 -26.77
N ALA A 330 -22.65 -20.87 -27.40
CA ALA A 330 -21.35 -20.76 -26.71
C ALA A 330 -20.98 -19.30 -26.33
N ALA A 331 -21.75 -18.32 -26.84
CA ALA A 331 -21.51 -16.92 -26.54
C ALA A 331 -22.19 -16.51 -25.21
N LEU A 332 -21.80 -15.39 -24.69
CA LEU A 332 -22.45 -14.77 -23.53
C LEU A 332 -22.94 -13.37 -23.95
N GLU A 333 -24.19 -13.12 -23.71
CA GLU A 333 -24.88 -11.87 -24.00
C GLU A 333 -24.90 -10.98 -22.74
N ARG A 334 -24.90 -9.65 -22.93
CA ARG A 334 -25.06 -8.67 -21.86
C ARG A 334 -26.53 -8.23 -21.72
N PRO A 335 -27.22 -8.62 -20.64
CA PRO A 335 -28.59 -8.21 -20.41
C PRO A 335 -28.68 -6.78 -19.89
N PHE A 336 -29.48 -5.93 -20.53
CA PHE A 336 -29.77 -4.57 -20.10
C PHE A 336 -31.11 -4.48 -19.40
N ALA A 337 -31.14 -4.08 -18.14
CA ALA A 337 -32.38 -3.95 -17.35
C ALA A 337 -33.23 -2.77 -17.79
N LEU A 338 -32.61 -1.71 -18.28
CA LEU A 338 -33.24 -0.52 -18.85
C LEU A 338 -32.60 -0.18 -20.20
N PRO A 339 -32.97 -0.85 -21.32
CA PRO A 339 -32.34 -0.61 -22.64
C PRO A 339 -32.43 0.84 -23.14
N SER A 340 -33.38 1.60 -22.63
CA SER A 340 -33.59 3.02 -22.95
C SER A 340 -32.83 3.97 -22.02
N TYR A 341 -31.94 3.47 -21.18
CA TYR A 341 -31.14 4.31 -20.30
C TYR A 341 -30.35 5.34 -21.11
N GLN A 342 -30.35 6.59 -20.63
CA GLN A 342 -29.59 7.68 -21.20
C GLN A 342 -28.47 8.09 -20.26
N PRO A 343 -27.20 7.98 -20.66
CA PRO A 343 -26.05 8.44 -19.90
C PRO A 343 -26.19 9.90 -19.46
N ARG A 344 -25.65 10.22 -18.30
CA ARG A 344 -25.86 11.53 -17.67
C ARG A 344 -24.72 11.92 -16.75
N VAL A 345 -24.58 13.22 -16.52
CA VAL A 345 -23.78 13.75 -15.41
C VAL A 345 -24.71 14.08 -14.25
N VAL A 346 -24.38 13.59 -13.07
CA VAL A 346 -25.16 13.79 -11.84
C VAL A 346 -24.40 14.73 -10.93
N ARG A 347 -25.01 15.86 -10.55
CA ARG A 347 -24.43 16.78 -9.59
C ARG A 347 -25.00 16.55 -8.20
N PHE A 348 -24.17 16.72 -7.18
CA PHE A 348 -24.57 16.67 -5.79
C PHE A 348 -23.73 17.58 -4.93
N THR A 349 -24.22 17.88 -3.72
CA THR A 349 -23.45 18.62 -2.71
C THR A 349 -23.30 17.80 -1.44
N TYR A 350 -22.18 17.98 -0.76
CA TYR A 350 -21.93 17.42 0.56
C TYR A 350 -21.73 18.54 1.58
N ASP A 351 -22.43 18.47 2.68
CA ASP A 351 -22.33 19.39 3.80
C ASP A 351 -21.38 18.79 4.84
N PRO A 352 -20.15 19.34 5.03
CA PRO A 352 -19.17 18.72 5.97
C PRO A 352 -19.58 18.86 7.45
N VAL A 353 -20.51 19.75 7.80
CA VAL A 353 -20.99 19.95 9.16
C VAL A 353 -22.06 18.92 9.53
N THR A 354 -23.07 18.79 8.68
CA THR A 354 -24.19 17.85 8.90
C THR A 354 -23.94 16.46 8.34
N LYS A 355 -22.88 16.29 7.55
CA LYS A 355 -22.55 15.07 6.78
C LYS A 355 -23.66 14.64 5.83
N ALA A 356 -24.46 15.59 5.36
CA ALA A 356 -25.58 15.32 4.48
C ALA A 356 -25.17 15.47 3.01
N ILE A 357 -25.61 14.52 2.19
CA ILE A 357 -25.52 14.58 0.72
C ILE A 357 -26.88 15.02 0.17
N ALA A 358 -26.89 16.00 -0.72
CA ALA A 358 -28.07 16.45 -1.43
C ALA A 358 -27.87 16.33 -2.95
N LEU A 359 -28.73 15.52 -3.58
CA LEU A 359 -28.73 15.34 -5.03
C LEU A 359 -29.14 16.63 -5.72
N GLY A 360 -28.41 17.01 -6.76
CA GLY A 360 -28.65 18.19 -7.60
C GLY A 360 -29.21 17.82 -8.97
N ALA A 361 -28.90 18.65 -9.96
CA ALA A 361 -29.36 18.47 -11.33
C ALA A 361 -28.71 17.27 -12.01
N GLN A 362 -29.47 16.58 -12.86
CA GLN A 362 -28.99 15.56 -13.78
C GLN A 362 -28.91 16.15 -15.19
N LEU A 363 -27.73 16.10 -15.81
CA LEU A 363 -27.49 16.55 -17.17
C LEU A 363 -27.49 15.35 -18.11
N LEU A 364 -28.58 15.17 -18.86
CA LEU A 364 -28.71 14.08 -19.85
C LEU A 364 -27.77 14.36 -21.06
N LEU A 365 -27.02 13.33 -21.45
CA LEU A 365 -26.05 13.46 -22.55
C LEU A 365 -26.75 13.21 -23.90
N THR A 366 -26.41 14.03 -24.90
CA THR A 366 -26.99 13.99 -26.24
C THR A 366 -25.95 13.93 -27.31
N ARG A 367 -26.28 13.36 -28.46
CA ARG A 367 -25.46 13.30 -29.67
C ARG A 367 -25.29 14.69 -30.30
N THR A 368 -24.46 14.76 -31.33
CA THR A 368 -24.25 15.98 -32.12
C THR A 368 -25.50 16.50 -32.80
N ASP A 369 -26.43 15.62 -33.17
CA ASP A 369 -27.74 15.94 -33.75
C ASP A 369 -28.83 16.27 -32.71
N GLY A 370 -28.51 16.11 -31.41
CA GLY A 370 -29.46 16.31 -30.30
C GLY A 370 -30.24 15.06 -29.92
N GLY A 371 -30.05 13.93 -30.57
CA GLY A 371 -30.61 12.64 -30.15
C GLY A 371 -30.00 12.16 -28.83
N ALA A 372 -30.72 11.32 -28.07
CA ALA A 372 -30.23 10.75 -26.83
C ALA A 372 -28.99 9.88 -27.06
N MET A 373 -28.00 9.95 -26.17
CA MET A 373 -26.94 8.94 -26.04
C MET A 373 -27.53 7.66 -25.45
N THR A 374 -26.91 6.54 -25.69
CA THR A 374 -27.26 5.25 -25.05
C THR A 374 -26.07 4.65 -24.33
N GLY A 375 -26.30 3.70 -23.41
CA GLY A 375 -25.28 2.87 -22.81
C GLY A 375 -25.03 1.56 -23.57
N LEU A 376 -25.50 1.41 -24.81
CA LEU A 376 -25.40 0.16 -25.58
C LEU A 376 -24.01 0.01 -26.23
N PRO A 377 -23.50 -1.23 -26.39
CA PRO A 377 -22.22 -1.53 -27.05
C PRO A 377 -22.15 -1.03 -28.50
N ASN A 378 -20.94 -0.87 -29.04
CA ASN A 378 -20.74 -0.17 -30.30
C ASN A 378 -20.65 -1.10 -31.51
N ILE A 379 -19.89 -2.22 -31.46
CA ILE A 379 -19.50 -3.00 -32.63
C ILE A 379 -19.84 -4.47 -32.41
N ALA A 380 -20.70 -5.00 -33.25
CA ALA A 380 -21.00 -6.44 -33.26
C ALA A 380 -19.71 -7.29 -33.44
N VAL A 381 -19.64 -8.44 -32.77
CA VAL A 381 -18.52 -9.39 -32.77
C VAL A 381 -17.28 -8.91 -32.00
N LEU A 382 -17.13 -7.63 -31.74
CA LEU A 382 -15.99 -7.07 -30.98
C LEU A 382 -16.36 -6.65 -29.58
N ASP A 383 -17.59 -6.27 -29.36
CA ASP A 383 -18.17 -5.92 -28.07
C ASP A 383 -19.20 -6.97 -27.64
N GLU A 384 -19.59 -6.94 -26.36
CA GLU A 384 -20.63 -7.84 -25.84
C GLU A 384 -21.94 -7.69 -26.62
N GLU A 385 -22.64 -8.79 -26.86
CA GLU A 385 -23.93 -8.75 -27.53
C GLU A 385 -25.01 -8.25 -26.56
N PRO A 386 -25.65 -7.09 -26.84
CA PRO A 386 -26.67 -6.54 -25.94
C PRO A 386 -28.02 -7.22 -26.14
N VAL A 387 -28.65 -7.64 -25.05
CA VAL A 387 -30.00 -8.22 -25.03
C VAL A 387 -30.86 -7.53 -23.97
N ASP A 388 -32.19 -7.64 -24.11
CA ASP A 388 -33.10 -7.28 -23.03
C ASP A 388 -33.23 -8.39 -21.98
N LEU A 389 -34.06 -8.19 -20.94
CA LEU A 389 -34.25 -9.18 -19.88
C LEU A 389 -35.02 -10.45 -20.33
N PHE A 390 -35.55 -10.49 -21.54
CA PHE A 390 -36.13 -11.68 -22.15
C PHE A 390 -35.16 -12.38 -23.12
N GLY A 391 -33.93 -11.87 -23.26
CA GLY A 391 -32.94 -12.40 -24.19
C GLY A 391 -33.11 -11.92 -25.63
N ALA A 392 -34.00 -10.96 -25.88
CA ALA A 392 -34.16 -10.43 -27.22
C ALA A 392 -33.01 -9.48 -27.58
N PRO A 393 -32.33 -9.66 -28.75
CA PRO A 393 -31.23 -8.84 -29.18
C PRO A 393 -31.59 -7.35 -29.26
N LEU A 394 -30.69 -6.49 -28.76
CA LEU A 394 -30.75 -5.04 -28.89
C LEU A 394 -29.85 -4.56 -30.02
N ALA A 395 -30.12 -3.41 -30.59
CA ALA A 395 -29.29 -2.84 -31.63
C ALA A 395 -27.98 -2.27 -31.00
N TYR A 396 -26.83 -2.53 -31.63
CA TYR A 396 -25.60 -1.83 -31.32
C TYR A 396 -25.71 -0.35 -31.65
N ASP A 397 -25.10 0.48 -30.83
CA ASP A 397 -25.05 1.92 -31.03
C ASP A 397 -23.62 2.38 -31.30
N PRO A 398 -23.26 2.84 -32.51
CA PRO A 398 -21.90 3.29 -32.82
C PRO A 398 -21.38 4.41 -31.91
N LEU A 399 -22.24 5.17 -31.27
CA LEU A 399 -21.90 6.24 -30.33
C LEU A 399 -22.33 5.93 -28.89
N GLY A 400 -22.81 4.70 -28.62
CA GLY A 400 -23.13 4.27 -27.28
C GLY A 400 -21.91 4.30 -26.37
N ALA A 401 -22.09 4.47 -25.07
CA ALA A 401 -20.99 4.77 -24.15
C ALA A 401 -21.15 4.04 -22.82
N ASP A 402 -20.04 3.45 -22.36
CA ASP A 402 -19.78 2.96 -21.03
C ASP A 402 -18.85 3.98 -20.36
N LEU A 403 -19.45 5.03 -19.80
CA LEU A 403 -18.70 6.21 -19.36
C LEU A 403 -18.08 5.98 -17.98
N GLU A 404 -16.78 6.27 -17.90
CA GLU A 404 -15.99 6.11 -16.70
C GLU A 404 -15.42 7.48 -16.23
N GLY A 405 -14.12 7.65 -16.11
CA GLY A 405 -13.51 8.87 -15.59
C GLY A 405 -14.09 10.18 -16.15
N LEU A 406 -14.25 11.19 -15.30
CA LEU A 406 -14.85 12.48 -15.59
C LEU A 406 -13.88 13.64 -15.28
N VAL A 407 -13.70 14.54 -16.26
CA VAL A 407 -13.02 15.82 -16.08
C VAL A 407 -13.89 16.95 -16.62
N ILE A 408 -14.04 18.02 -15.86
CA ILE A 408 -14.65 19.26 -16.36
C ILE A 408 -13.55 20.32 -16.50
N THR A 409 -13.26 20.68 -17.75
CA THR A 409 -12.21 21.67 -18.05
C THR A 409 -12.67 23.11 -17.74
N PRO A 410 -11.77 24.09 -17.60
CA PRO A 410 -12.13 25.47 -17.22
C PRO A 410 -13.11 26.17 -18.15
N ASN A 411 -13.22 25.75 -19.42
CA ASN A 411 -14.20 26.25 -20.38
C ASN A 411 -15.61 25.64 -20.18
N GLY A 412 -15.77 24.68 -19.25
CA GLY A 412 -17.02 24.03 -18.92
C GLY A 412 -17.33 22.77 -19.75
N ASP A 413 -16.42 22.35 -20.62
CA ASP A 413 -16.57 21.09 -21.35
C ASP A 413 -16.36 19.90 -20.42
N HIS A 414 -17.21 18.86 -20.60
CA HIS A 414 -17.11 17.61 -19.89
C HIS A 414 -16.36 16.60 -20.76
N TRP A 415 -15.27 16.10 -20.23
CA TRP A 415 -14.47 15.05 -20.86
C TRP A 415 -14.65 13.76 -20.09
N MET A 416 -14.87 12.66 -20.81
CA MET A 416 -15.14 11.35 -20.25
C MET A 416 -14.44 10.29 -21.07
N VAL A 417 -14.10 9.18 -20.46
CA VAL A 417 -13.51 8.00 -21.10
C VAL A 417 -14.51 6.87 -21.16
N ASP A 418 -14.21 5.86 -21.98
CA ASP A 418 -15.16 4.78 -22.34
C ASP A 418 -14.50 3.40 -22.20
N GLU A 419 -15.17 2.50 -21.46
CA GLU A 419 -14.73 1.13 -21.26
C GLU A 419 -14.99 0.21 -22.47
N TYR A 420 -16.06 0.43 -23.24
CA TYR A 420 -16.34 -0.36 -24.44
C TYR A 420 -15.24 -0.27 -25.48
N ARG A 421 -14.81 0.96 -25.78
CA ARG A 421 -13.68 1.28 -26.62
C ARG A 421 -12.76 2.17 -25.83
N PRO A 422 -11.46 2.08 -26.01
CA PRO A 422 -10.59 3.14 -25.52
C PRO A 422 -10.93 4.44 -26.24
N ALA A 423 -12.09 5.02 -25.94
CA ALA A 423 -12.56 6.25 -26.55
C ALA A 423 -12.57 7.39 -25.53
N ILE A 424 -12.45 8.62 -26.05
CA ILE A 424 -12.49 9.84 -25.25
C ILE A 424 -13.60 10.71 -25.83
N TYR A 425 -14.56 11.08 -25.01
CA TYR A 425 -15.68 11.93 -25.38
C TYR A 425 -15.48 13.34 -24.88
N GLN A 426 -15.87 14.31 -25.71
CA GLN A 426 -15.99 15.71 -25.32
C GLN A 426 -17.43 16.15 -25.48
N PHE A 427 -18.05 16.61 -24.39
CA PHE A 427 -19.37 17.23 -24.38
C PHE A 427 -19.25 18.69 -23.95
N ASN A 428 -20.11 19.56 -24.48
CA ASN A 428 -20.19 20.92 -23.98
C ASN A 428 -20.89 20.97 -22.61
N SER A 429 -20.94 22.14 -21.98
CA SER A 429 -21.57 22.38 -20.68
C SER A 429 -23.08 22.05 -20.62
N MET A 430 -23.75 21.88 -21.77
CA MET A 430 -25.14 21.46 -21.89
C MET A 430 -25.31 19.96 -22.17
N GLY A 431 -24.23 19.18 -22.11
CA GLY A 431 -24.26 17.72 -22.33
C GLY A 431 -24.39 17.30 -23.79
N ARG A 432 -24.15 18.21 -24.76
CA ARG A 432 -24.15 17.86 -26.18
C ARG A 432 -22.76 17.40 -26.62
N LEU A 433 -22.68 16.26 -27.28
CA LEU A 433 -21.44 15.69 -27.83
C LEU A 433 -20.81 16.66 -28.84
N LEU A 434 -19.56 17.00 -28.66
CA LEU A 434 -18.74 17.81 -29.56
C LEU A 434 -17.82 16.92 -30.40
N ALA A 435 -17.18 15.95 -29.77
CA ALA A 435 -16.25 15.02 -30.40
C ALA A 435 -16.16 13.68 -29.65
N ARG A 436 -15.82 12.63 -30.38
CA ARG A 436 -15.40 11.35 -29.86
C ARG A 436 -14.14 10.92 -30.56
N TYR A 437 -13.10 10.62 -29.82
CA TYR A 437 -11.80 10.17 -30.31
C TYR A 437 -11.65 8.66 -30.06
N VAL A 438 -11.28 7.90 -31.09
CA VAL A 438 -11.18 6.42 -31.04
C VAL A 438 -9.84 5.97 -31.66
N PRO A 439 -9.40 4.73 -31.41
CA PRO A 439 -8.19 4.18 -32.02
C PRO A 439 -8.27 4.18 -33.55
N ALA A 440 -7.15 4.47 -34.18
CA ALA A 440 -7.01 4.39 -35.64
C ALA A 440 -7.33 2.99 -36.14
N GLY A 441 -8.15 2.88 -37.21
CA GLY A 441 -8.62 1.62 -37.77
C GLY A 441 -9.92 1.07 -37.15
N THR A 442 -10.55 1.76 -36.19
CA THR A 442 -11.78 1.28 -35.54
C THR A 442 -12.92 1.01 -36.55
N ALA A 443 -13.17 1.91 -37.49
CA ALA A 443 -14.20 1.71 -38.50
C ALA A 443 -13.86 0.54 -39.45
N ALA A 444 -12.62 0.36 -39.82
CA ALA A 444 -12.17 -0.75 -40.64
C ALA A 444 -12.36 -2.12 -39.97
N LEU A 445 -12.12 -2.23 -38.66
CA LEU A 445 -12.41 -3.44 -37.89
C LEU A 445 -13.89 -3.85 -37.89
N ALA A 446 -14.78 -2.85 -37.97
CA ALA A 446 -16.22 -3.05 -38.04
C ALA A 446 -16.77 -3.12 -39.48
N GLY A 447 -15.93 -2.99 -40.54
CA GLY A 447 -16.37 -2.92 -41.91
C GLY A 447 -17.24 -1.69 -42.23
N GLN A 448 -17.06 -0.59 -41.48
CA GLN A 448 -17.85 0.62 -41.61
C GLN A 448 -16.99 1.79 -42.21
N PRO A 449 -17.66 2.81 -42.74
CA PRO A 449 -16.97 4.04 -43.20
C PRO A 449 -16.23 4.73 -42.03
N VAL A 450 -15.07 5.33 -42.35
CA VAL A 450 -14.32 6.18 -41.40
C VAL A 450 -15.21 7.31 -40.87
N GLY A 451 -15.17 7.53 -39.54
CA GLY A 451 -16.01 8.53 -38.87
C GLY A 451 -17.30 7.96 -38.25
N THR A 452 -17.70 6.72 -38.57
CA THR A 452 -18.90 6.08 -37.98
C THR A 452 -18.82 6.04 -36.45
N TYR A 453 -17.64 5.78 -35.89
CA TYR A 453 -17.40 5.63 -34.46
C TYR A 453 -16.71 6.86 -33.84
N GLY A 454 -16.50 7.92 -34.58
CA GLY A 454 -15.80 9.13 -34.16
C GLY A 454 -14.52 9.40 -34.95
N THR A 455 -13.67 10.29 -34.43
CA THR A 455 -12.37 10.64 -35.04
C THR A 455 -11.31 9.60 -34.68
N GLU A 456 -10.76 8.92 -35.69
CA GLU A 456 -9.74 7.89 -35.51
C GLU A 456 -8.35 8.51 -35.33
N SER A 457 -8.08 9.13 -34.18
CA SER A 457 -6.86 9.85 -33.85
C SER A 457 -6.03 9.23 -32.73
N LEU A 458 -6.59 8.29 -31.99
CA LEU A 458 -5.84 7.59 -30.95
C LEU A 458 -4.95 6.51 -31.57
N PRO A 459 -3.84 6.09 -30.90
CA PRO A 459 -2.97 5.07 -31.43
C PRO A 459 -3.69 3.73 -31.68
N ALA A 460 -3.36 3.09 -32.80
CA ALA A 460 -4.07 1.87 -33.27
C ALA A 460 -3.97 0.70 -32.29
N GLU A 461 -2.87 0.60 -31.52
CA GLU A 461 -2.65 -0.43 -30.53
C GLU A 461 -3.73 -0.48 -29.43
N TYR A 462 -4.40 0.63 -29.14
CA TYR A 462 -5.49 0.66 -28.16
C TYR A 462 -6.72 -0.15 -28.60
N SER A 463 -6.85 -0.45 -29.90
CA SER A 463 -7.90 -1.37 -30.39
C SER A 463 -7.75 -2.80 -29.87
N THR A 464 -6.56 -3.18 -29.34
CA THR A 464 -6.29 -4.50 -28.77
C THR A 464 -6.63 -4.61 -27.30
N ARG A 465 -7.46 -3.74 -26.77
CA ARG A 465 -7.95 -3.83 -25.39
C ARG A 465 -8.59 -5.20 -25.11
N ARG A 466 -8.62 -5.63 -23.85
CA ARG A 466 -9.46 -6.75 -23.44
C ARG A 466 -10.93 -6.38 -23.60
N ALA A 467 -11.80 -7.37 -23.80
CA ALA A 467 -13.23 -7.11 -23.88
C ALA A 467 -13.71 -6.37 -22.62
N ASN A 468 -14.47 -5.30 -22.81
CA ASN A 468 -14.97 -4.45 -21.72
C ASN A 468 -13.86 -4.00 -20.74
N ARG A 469 -12.71 -3.56 -21.27
CA ARG A 469 -11.55 -3.04 -20.52
C ARG A 469 -10.86 -1.95 -21.35
N GLY A 470 -11.63 -0.90 -21.64
CA GLY A 470 -11.15 0.29 -22.33
C GLY A 470 -10.43 1.26 -21.39
N PHE A 471 -10.71 2.54 -21.53
CA PHE A 471 -10.23 3.54 -20.57
C PHE A 471 -11.15 3.57 -19.35
N GLU A 472 -10.56 3.78 -18.17
CA GLU A 472 -11.25 3.84 -16.88
C GLU A 472 -11.10 5.20 -16.21
N GLY A 473 -9.90 5.58 -15.85
CA GLY A 473 -9.61 6.83 -15.15
C GLY A 473 -9.20 7.95 -16.08
N MET A 474 -9.46 9.20 -15.64
CA MET A 474 -9.05 10.40 -16.34
C MET A 474 -8.58 11.49 -15.38
N ALA A 475 -7.48 12.18 -15.72
CA ALA A 475 -6.98 13.31 -14.96
C ALA A 475 -6.64 14.50 -15.88
N PHE A 476 -6.81 15.71 -15.38
CA PHE A 476 -6.44 16.94 -16.10
C PHE A 476 -5.23 17.60 -15.43
N ASP A 477 -4.09 17.55 -16.10
CA ASP A 477 -2.92 18.34 -15.74
C ASP A 477 -3.16 19.81 -16.15
N ALA A 478 -3.58 20.60 -15.18
CA ALA A 478 -3.91 22.02 -15.41
C ALA A 478 -2.66 22.85 -15.68
N ASP A 479 -1.47 22.42 -15.24
CA ASP A 479 -0.21 23.15 -15.45
C ASP A 479 0.29 22.97 -16.89
N ALA A 480 0.20 21.74 -17.42
CA ALA A 480 0.58 21.44 -18.81
C ALA A 480 -0.57 21.60 -19.82
N GLY A 481 -1.82 21.70 -19.36
CA GLY A 481 -3.00 21.74 -20.21
C GLY A 481 -3.24 20.42 -20.97
N VAL A 482 -2.98 19.27 -20.33
CA VAL A 482 -3.07 17.92 -20.91
C VAL A 482 -4.11 17.09 -20.17
N LEU A 483 -4.98 16.40 -20.91
CA LEU A 483 -5.84 15.36 -20.37
C LEU A 483 -5.14 14.02 -20.48
N TYR A 484 -5.08 13.28 -19.36
CA TYR A 484 -4.53 11.93 -19.30
C TYR A 484 -5.63 10.90 -19.12
N ALA A 485 -5.69 9.91 -20.02
CA ALA A 485 -6.57 8.77 -19.94
C ALA A 485 -5.77 7.50 -19.63
N PHE A 486 -6.27 6.69 -18.69
CA PHE A 486 -5.63 5.45 -18.24
C PHE A 486 -6.40 4.25 -18.75
N ILE A 487 -5.70 3.35 -19.47
CA ILE A 487 -6.32 2.06 -19.82
C ILE A 487 -6.56 1.26 -18.55
N GLN A 488 -7.73 0.61 -18.42
CA GLN A 488 -8.12 -0.10 -17.20
C GLN A 488 -7.18 -1.26 -16.87
N THR A 489 -6.86 -2.06 -17.90
CA THR A 489 -5.97 -3.22 -17.78
C THR A 489 -4.94 -3.21 -18.90
N PRO A 490 -3.80 -3.93 -18.79
CA PRO A 490 -2.86 -4.05 -19.89
C PRO A 490 -3.54 -4.51 -21.19
N LEU A 491 -3.15 -3.93 -22.33
CA LEU A 491 -3.73 -4.30 -23.63
C LEU A 491 -3.45 -5.77 -23.96
N ALA A 492 -4.37 -6.43 -24.66
CA ALA A 492 -4.18 -7.78 -25.21
C ALA A 492 -3.29 -7.75 -26.46
N ASN A 493 -2.12 -7.17 -26.34
CA ASN A 493 -1.16 -6.94 -27.40
C ASN A 493 0.13 -7.74 -27.15
N PRO A 494 0.45 -8.81 -27.90
CA PRO A 494 -0.28 -9.27 -29.09
C PRO A 494 -1.49 -10.19 -28.78
N ASN A 495 -1.72 -10.58 -27.54
CA ASN A 495 -2.80 -11.49 -27.15
C ASN A 495 -3.15 -11.40 -25.65
N LEU A 496 -4.20 -12.08 -25.23
CA LEU A 496 -4.68 -12.09 -23.84
C LEU A 496 -3.63 -12.61 -22.84
N ALA A 497 -2.79 -13.59 -23.22
CA ALA A 497 -1.75 -14.10 -22.33
C ALA A 497 -0.69 -13.04 -22.01
N ALA A 498 -0.32 -12.23 -23.00
CA ALA A 498 0.57 -11.08 -22.80
C ALA A 498 -0.06 -10.06 -21.84
N SER A 499 -1.33 -9.72 -22.05
CA SER A 499 -2.08 -8.82 -21.15
C SER A 499 -2.12 -9.32 -19.70
N THR A 500 -2.43 -10.61 -19.51
CA THR A 500 -2.53 -11.21 -18.18
C THR A 500 -1.20 -11.22 -17.43
N ALA A 501 -0.10 -11.44 -18.15
CA ALA A 501 1.24 -11.44 -17.55
C ALA A 501 1.80 -10.02 -17.34
N SER A 502 1.33 -9.04 -18.09
CA SER A 502 1.85 -7.68 -18.10
C SER A 502 1.60 -6.94 -16.79
N LYS A 503 2.53 -6.03 -16.48
CA LYS A 503 2.39 -5.02 -15.42
C LYS A 503 2.27 -3.61 -15.98
N VAL A 504 2.19 -3.48 -17.29
CA VAL A 504 2.23 -2.20 -17.99
C VAL A 504 0.83 -1.67 -18.23
N ILE A 505 0.51 -0.53 -17.62
CA ILE A 505 -0.66 0.28 -17.95
C ILE A 505 -0.19 1.45 -18.81
N ARG A 506 -0.92 1.73 -19.89
CA ARG A 506 -0.68 2.88 -20.74
C ARG A 506 -1.45 4.09 -20.24
N MET A 507 -0.75 5.19 -20.08
CA MET A 507 -1.29 6.51 -19.74
C MET A 507 -1.15 7.39 -20.97
N LEU A 508 -2.26 7.73 -21.61
CA LEU A 508 -2.30 8.49 -22.86
C LEU A 508 -2.65 9.95 -22.58
N GLY A 509 -1.80 10.87 -23.01
CA GLY A 509 -2.02 12.32 -22.92
C GLY A 509 -2.54 12.90 -24.23
N ILE A 510 -3.65 13.66 -24.13
CA ILE A 510 -4.23 14.40 -25.26
C ILE A 510 -4.34 15.89 -24.97
N ASN A 511 -4.27 16.69 -26.02
CA ASN A 511 -4.56 18.11 -25.95
C ASN A 511 -6.08 18.35 -25.99
N PRO A 512 -6.70 18.94 -24.96
CA PRO A 512 -8.14 19.14 -24.90
C PRO A 512 -8.67 20.18 -25.92
N THR A 513 -7.79 20.91 -26.58
CA THR A 513 -8.24 21.90 -27.60
C THR A 513 -8.55 21.22 -28.94
N ASN A 514 -7.90 20.11 -29.28
CA ASN A 514 -8.00 19.50 -30.60
C ASN A 514 -7.99 17.95 -30.60
N GLY A 515 -7.94 17.31 -29.45
CA GLY A 515 -7.89 15.85 -29.31
C GLY A 515 -6.60 15.20 -29.80
N ALA A 516 -5.56 15.98 -30.09
CA ALA A 516 -4.28 15.42 -30.56
C ALA A 516 -3.55 14.69 -29.41
N VAL A 517 -3.02 13.50 -29.71
CA VAL A 517 -2.14 12.77 -28.80
C VAL A 517 -0.82 13.52 -28.66
N VAL A 518 -0.41 13.87 -27.43
CA VAL A 518 0.81 14.64 -27.14
C VAL A 518 1.82 13.83 -26.33
N SER A 519 1.38 12.81 -25.62
CA SER A 519 2.25 11.98 -24.79
C SER A 519 1.67 10.59 -24.56
N GLU A 520 2.55 9.67 -24.19
CA GLU A 520 2.17 8.36 -23.65
C GLU A 520 3.25 7.91 -22.68
N TYR A 521 2.83 7.50 -21.50
CA TYR A 521 3.73 7.03 -20.44
C TYR A 521 3.37 5.61 -20.01
N VAL A 522 4.36 4.93 -19.43
CA VAL A 522 4.18 3.63 -18.80
C VAL A 522 3.92 3.81 -17.30
N TYR A 523 2.77 3.33 -16.84
CA TYR A 523 2.46 3.21 -15.42
C TYR A 523 2.63 1.74 -14.99
N PRO A 524 3.52 1.43 -14.02
CA PRO A 524 3.74 0.05 -13.55
C PRO A 524 2.69 -0.34 -12.50
N MET A 525 1.90 -1.37 -12.77
CA MET A 525 0.90 -1.90 -11.86
C MET A 525 1.54 -2.64 -10.67
N ASP A 526 0.95 -2.55 -9.46
CA ASP A 526 1.41 -3.28 -8.27
C ASP A 526 0.94 -4.74 -8.30
N LYS A 527 1.59 -5.52 -9.14
CA LYS A 527 1.31 -6.93 -9.38
C LYS A 527 2.54 -7.77 -9.09
N ALA A 528 2.52 -8.55 -8.01
CA ALA A 528 3.58 -9.48 -7.66
C ALA A 528 3.20 -10.92 -8.07
N PRO A 529 4.15 -11.73 -8.57
CA PRO A 529 3.84 -13.05 -9.12
C PRO A 529 3.37 -14.06 -8.07
N PHE A 530 3.62 -13.80 -6.78
CA PHE A 530 3.35 -14.74 -5.69
C PHE A 530 2.25 -14.28 -4.73
N ARG A 531 1.61 -13.13 -4.97
CA ARG A 531 0.51 -12.66 -4.13
C ARG A 531 -0.78 -13.39 -4.47
N GLU A 532 -1.48 -13.86 -3.47
CA GLU A 532 -2.83 -14.41 -3.61
C GLU A 532 -3.83 -13.36 -4.09
N GLN A 533 -3.56 -12.10 -3.78
CA GLN A 533 -4.40 -10.96 -4.15
C GLN A 533 -3.52 -9.84 -4.71
N ASN A 534 -3.67 -9.57 -5.99
CA ASN A 534 -3.02 -8.46 -6.68
C ASN A 534 -4.08 -7.44 -7.10
N THR A 535 -3.68 -6.19 -7.24
CA THR A 535 -4.44 -5.26 -8.07
C THR A 535 -4.39 -5.77 -9.52
N ASP A 536 -5.48 -5.66 -10.24
CA ASP A 536 -5.56 -6.14 -11.62
C ASP A 536 -6.09 -5.07 -12.58
N LYS A 537 -6.54 -3.93 -12.06
CA LYS A 537 -7.13 -2.82 -12.83
C LYS A 537 -6.93 -1.46 -12.16
N ILE A 538 -7.02 -0.42 -12.99
CA ILE A 538 -7.10 0.97 -12.55
C ILE A 538 -8.56 1.28 -12.19
N GLY A 539 -8.80 2.11 -11.17
CA GLY A 539 -10.07 2.78 -10.91
C GLY A 539 -10.03 4.18 -11.53
N ASP A 540 -9.55 5.19 -10.81
CA ASP A 540 -9.52 6.56 -11.31
C ASP A 540 -8.20 7.26 -10.95
N ALA A 541 -8.01 8.49 -11.46
CA ALA A 541 -6.84 9.30 -11.20
C ALA A 541 -7.19 10.78 -11.00
N ALA A 542 -6.40 11.49 -10.19
CA ALA A 542 -6.56 12.93 -9.96
C ALA A 542 -5.20 13.63 -10.02
N TYR A 543 -5.15 14.78 -10.69
CA TYR A 543 -3.95 15.63 -10.75
C TYR A 543 -3.77 16.42 -9.45
N ALA A 544 -2.55 16.42 -8.91
CA ALA A 544 -2.22 17.02 -7.62
C ALA A 544 -1.28 18.24 -7.72
N GLY A 545 -1.03 18.74 -8.93
CA GLY A 545 -0.11 19.86 -9.19
C GLY A 545 1.35 19.43 -9.33
N GLY A 546 2.15 20.22 -10.07
CA GLY A 546 3.58 20.02 -10.24
C GLY A 546 3.96 18.65 -10.84
N GLY A 547 3.17 18.14 -11.79
CA GLY A 547 3.39 16.83 -12.43
C GLY A 547 3.07 15.63 -11.54
N LYS A 548 2.44 15.82 -10.38
CA LYS A 548 2.04 14.76 -9.43
C LYS A 548 0.59 14.33 -9.66
N PHE A 549 0.34 13.04 -9.51
CA PHE A 549 -0.99 12.44 -9.64
C PHE A 549 -1.25 11.50 -8.48
N TYR A 550 -2.52 11.41 -8.07
CA TYR A 550 -3.04 10.25 -7.34
C TYR A 550 -3.69 9.28 -8.31
N ILE A 551 -3.63 7.98 -8.01
CA ILE A 551 -4.25 6.93 -8.81
C ILE A 551 -4.72 5.80 -7.91
N LEU A 552 -5.85 5.21 -8.27
CA LEU A 552 -6.42 4.02 -7.63
C LEU A 552 -6.09 2.78 -8.46
N GLU A 553 -5.48 1.79 -7.82
CA GLU A 553 -5.41 0.43 -8.33
C GLU A 553 -6.30 -0.46 -7.48
N ARG A 554 -7.09 -1.33 -8.09
CA ARG A 554 -8.06 -2.16 -7.38
C ARG A 554 -8.09 -3.61 -7.80
N ASP A 555 -8.67 -4.44 -6.93
CA ASP A 555 -9.24 -5.76 -7.20
C ASP A 555 -10.76 -5.72 -7.04
N ASP A 556 -11.44 -6.86 -7.20
CA ASP A 556 -12.89 -7.00 -7.04
C ASP A 556 -13.30 -7.50 -5.64
N SER A 557 -12.40 -7.50 -4.65
CA SER A 557 -12.70 -8.00 -3.31
C SER A 557 -13.47 -6.95 -2.49
N VAL A 558 -14.55 -7.39 -1.85
CA VAL A 558 -15.32 -6.59 -0.87
C VAL A 558 -14.80 -6.78 0.57
N LEU A 559 -13.74 -7.54 0.76
CA LEU A 559 -13.19 -7.84 2.08
C LEU A 559 -12.18 -6.77 2.51
N ARG A 560 -11.98 -6.63 3.82
CA ARG A 560 -10.92 -5.78 4.38
C ARG A 560 -9.52 -6.20 3.90
N SER A 561 -9.32 -7.45 3.51
CA SER A 561 -8.12 -7.95 2.86
C SER A 561 -8.00 -7.56 1.38
N GLY A 562 -9.03 -6.96 0.80
CA GLY A 562 -9.04 -6.47 -0.58
C GLY A 562 -8.00 -5.38 -0.83
N LYS A 563 -7.74 -5.14 -2.10
CA LYS A 563 -6.77 -4.14 -2.58
C LYS A 563 -7.49 -3.00 -3.27
N LYS A 564 -7.55 -1.86 -2.60
CA LYS A 564 -7.94 -0.55 -3.16
C LYS A 564 -6.77 0.37 -2.84
N MET A 565 -5.69 0.22 -3.64
CA MET A 565 -4.42 0.88 -3.38
C MET A 565 -4.45 2.30 -3.90
N LEU A 566 -4.22 3.25 -3.03
CA LEU A 566 -3.94 4.63 -3.39
C LEU A 566 -2.43 4.80 -3.57
N PHE A 567 -2.02 5.20 -4.77
CA PHE A 567 -0.65 5.59 -5.07
C PHE A 567 -0.57 7.07 -5.41
N GLN A 568 0.60 7.65 -5.18
CA GLN A 568 1.01 8.93 -5.76
C GLN A 568 2.15 8.67 -6.75
N PHE A 569 2.13 9.29 -7.92
CA PHE A 569 3.24 9.22 -8.87
C PHE A 569 3.56 10.59 -9.47
N ASN A 570 4.72 10.70 -10.12
CA ASN A 570 5.19 11.91 -10.79
C ASN A 570 5.62 11.56 -12.23
N LEU A 571 5.45 12.50 -13.15
CA LEU A 571 5.92 12.38 -14.53
C LEU A 571 7.40 12.73 -14.71
N THR A 572 8.03 13.36 -13.71
CA THR A 572 9.46 13.73 -13.75
C THR A 572 10.31 12.51 -14.06
N GLY A 573 11.19 12.61 -15.04
CA GLY A 573 12.07 11.52 -15.49
C GLY A 573 11.39 10.38 -16.27
N ALA A 574 10.06 10.31 -16.34
CA ALA A 574 9.36 9.29 -17.09
C ALA A 574 9.51 9.48 -18.62
N THR A 575 9.63 8.38 -19.34
CA THR A 575 9.80 8.43 -20.80
C THR A 575 8.47 8.68 -21.50
N ASN A 576 8.34 9.79 -22.23
CA ASN A 576 7.24 10.00 -23.15
C ASN A 576 7.50 9.18 -24.44
N LEU A 577 6.75 8.10 -24.63
CA LEU A 577 6.87 7.20 -25.78
C LEU A 577 6.48 7.84 -27.13
N ARG A 578 5.81 9.00 -27.11
CA ARG A 578 5.39 9.76 -28.31
C ARG A 578 6.34 10.92 -28.63
N ALA A 579 7.33 11.15 -27.80
CA ALA A 579 8.32 12.20 -28.05
C ALA A 579 9.20 11.85 -29.27
N ALA A 580 9.63 12.87 -29.99
CA ALA A 580 10.60 12.69 -31.09
C ALA A 580 11.92 12.12 -30.52
N GLY A 581 12.38 10.99 -31.06
CA GLY A 581 13.58 10.30 -30.57
C GLY A 581 13.39 9.45 -29.32
N ALA A 582 12.15 9.16 -28.93
CA ALA A 582 11.87 8.23 -27.85
C ALA A 582 12.58 6.87 -28.07
N PRO A 583 13.09 6.22 -27.01
CA PRO A 583 13.72 4.92 -27.12
C PRO A 583 12.78 3.88 -27.75
N ALA A 584 13.35 2.99 -28.58
CA ALA A 584 12.59 1.92 -29.18
C ALA A 584 12.44 0.73 -28.22
N LEU A 585 11.32 0.03 -28.32
CA LEU A 585 11.13 -1.25 -27.64
C LEU A 585 12.17 -2.29 -28.10
N LEU A 586 12.46 -3.27 -27.26
CA LEU A 586 13.32 -4.40 -27.66
C LEU A 586 12.70 -5.14 -28.85
N PRO A 587 13.52 -5.58 -29.84
CA PRO A 587 13.02 -6.19 -31.06
C PRO A 587 12.14 -7.43 -30.79
N GLY A 588 11.00 -7.49 -31.49
CA GLY A 588 10.08 -8.63 -31.44
C GLY A 588 9.13 -8.68 -30.26
N LEU A 589 9.17 -7.69 -29.35
CA LEU A 589 8.27 -7.58 -28.21
C LEU A 589 7.34 -6.35 -28.34
N THR A 590 6.11 -6.49 -27.95
CA THR A 590 5.21 -5.34 -27.72
C THR A 590 5.46 -4.73 -26.34
N LEU A 591 4.92 -3.56 -26.06
CA LEU A 591 5.10 -2.90 -24.77
C LEU A 591 4.61 -3.79 -23.61
N GLU A 592 3.48 -4.46 -23.78
CA GLU A 592 2.87 -5.34 -22.79
C GLU A 592 3.69 -6.61 -22.49
N GLN A 593 4.56 -7.00 -23.40
CA GLN A 593 5.44 -8.17 -23.21
C GLN A 593 6.74 -7.84 -22.48
N HIS A 594 7.06 -6.54 -22.30
CA HIS A 594 8.28 -6.15 -21.58
C HIS A 594 8.10 -6.31 -20.08
N THR A 595 9.11 -6.86 -19.41
CA THR A 595 9.31 -6.66 -17.97
C THR A 595 9.83 -5.25 -17.72
N LEU A 596 9.73 -4.76 -16.48
CA LEU A 596 10.26 -3.43 -16.13
C LEU A 596 11.79 -3.37 -16.31
N ASP A 597 12.50 -4.48 -16.09
CA ASP A 597 13.95 -4.58 -16.34
C ASP A 597 14.31 -4.54 -17.83
N GLN A 598 13.47 -5.13 -18.69
CA GLN A 598 13.62 -5.01 -20.15
C GLN A 598 13.31 -3.59 -20.66
N LEU A 599 12.32 -2.90 -20.07
CA LEU A 599 12.07 -1.49 -20.37
C LEU A 599 13.27 -0.62 -20.00
N ALA A 600 13.84 -0.83 -18.83
CA ALA A 600 15.07 -0.13 -18.41
C ALA A 600 16.23 -0.42 -19.36
N THR A 601 16.41 -1.66 -19.80
CA THR A 601 17.41 -2.04 -20.81
C THR A 601 17.20 -1.32 -22.15
N ALA A 602 15.93 -1.11 -22.55
CA ALA A 602 15.55 -0.33 -23.73
C ALA A 602 15.71 1.19 -23.53
N GLY A 603 16.05 1.67 -22.34
CA GLY A 603 16.13 3.08 -21.99
C GLY A 603 14.76 3.73 -21.75
N ILE A 604 13.71 2.93 -21.56
CA ILE A 604 12.35 3.40 -21.26
C ILE A 604 12.17 3.41 -19.75
N ARG A 605 11.87 4.58 -19.20
CA ARG A 605 11.60 4.78 -17.76
C ARG A 605 10.10 4.91 -17.53
N PRO A 606 9.47 3.96 -16.80
CA PRO A 606 8.11 4.11 -16.30
C PRO A 606 8.00 5.27 -15.30
N VAL A 607 6.79 5.72 -14.99
CA VAL A 607 6.58 6.63 -13.86
C VAL A 607 7.02 6.00 -12.55
N ILE A 608 7.53 6.80 -11.63
CA ILE A 608 7.88 6.37 -10.28
C ILE A 608 6.70 6.65 -9.36
N LYS A 609 6.22 5.62 -8.68
CA LYS A 609 5.06 5.72 -7.79
C LYS A 609 5.42 5.39 -6.35
N THR A 610 4.73 6.05 -5.43
CA THR A 610 4.81 5.81 -3.98
C THR A 610 3.46 5.34 -3.47
N LYS A 611 3.44 4.24 -2.72
CA LYS A 611 2.23 3.76 -2.07
C LYS A 611 1.84 4.70 -0.94
N VAL A 612 0.61 5.22 -0.98
CA VAL A 612 0.04 6.07 0.07
C VAL A 612 -0.67 5.21 1.11
N ALA A 613 -1.59 4.36 0.68
CA ALA A 613 -2.34 3.46 1.57
C ALA A 613 -3.04 2.33 0.79
N ASN A 614 -3.42 1.27 1.51
CA ASN A 614 -4.50 0.39 1.10
C ASN A 614 -5.78 0.85 1.83
N LEU A 615 -6.77 1.36 1.11
CA LEU A 615 -7.95 1.97 1.70
C LEU A 615 -8.80 1.01 2.54
N PRO A 616 -9.02 -0.27 2.14
CA PRO A 616 -9.68 -1.25 3.00
C PRO A 616 -8.99 -1.45 4.35
N SER A 617 -7.67 -1.43 4.41
CA SER A 617 -6.91 -1.55 5.66
C SER A 617 -7.12 -0.35 6.59
N LEU A 618 -7.56 0.78 6.06
CA LEU A 618 -7.92 1.99 6.83
C LEU A 618 -9.42 2.11 7.12
N GLY A 619 -10.24 1.16 6.66
CA GLY A 619 -11.67 1.12 6.94
C GLY A 619 -12.60 1.42 5.74
N TYR A 620 -12.08 1.72 4.55
CA TYR A 620 -12.86 1.83 3.33
C TYR A 620 -12.81 0.50 2.56
N PHE A 621 -13.82 -0.36 2.73
CA PHE A 621 -13.84 -1.71 2.16
C PHE A 621 -15.24 -2.19 1.73
N GLU A 622 -16.26 -1.35 1.83
CA GLU A 622 -17.59 -1.64 1.31
C GLU A 622 -17.61 -1.33 -0.19
N GLY A 623 -18.09 -2.29 -0.98
CA GLY A 623 -18.09 -2.23 -2.45
C GLY A 623 -16.78 -2.75 -3.08
N ASP A 624 -16.92 -3.48 -4.17
CA ASP A 624 -15.80 -4.01 -4.95
C ASP A 624 -15.23 -2.97 -5.90
N LYS A 625 -16.07 -2.04 -6.39
CA LYS A 625 -15.75 -1.05 -7.41
C LYS A 625 -15.55 0.35 -6.83
N LEU A 626 -14.36 0.62 -6.31
CA LEU A 626 -13.95 1.99 -6.02
C LEU A 626 -13.40 2.60 -7.31
N GLU A 627 -14.18 3.46 -7.96
CA GLU A 627 -13.94 3.88 -9.35
C GLU A 627 -13.81 5.38 -9.54
N GLY A 628 -14.36 6.22 -8.64
CA GLY A 628 -14.23 7.67 -8.79
C GLY A 628 -13.36 8.32 -7.71
N MET A 629 -12.50 9.26 -8.13
CA MET A 629 -11.62 10.03 -7.25
C MET A 629 -11.52 11.49 -7.67
N ALA A 630 -11.60 12.41 -6.71
CA ALA A 630 -11.39 13.83 -6.94
C ALA A 630 -10.48 14.44 -5.88
N LEU A 631 -9.57 15.33 -6.30
CA LEU A 631 -8.75 16.13 -5.40
C LEU A 631 -9.55 17.37 -4.94
N LEU A 632 -9.61 17.58 -3.63
CA LEU A 632 -10.23 18.75 -3.03
C LEU A 632 -9.25 19.94 -2.97
N SER A 633 -9.79 21.16 -2.82
CA SER A 633 -8.98 22.38 -2.74
C SER A 633 -8.03 22.46 -1.54
N ASP A 634 -8.24 21.64 -0.52
CA ASP A 634 -7.39 21.52 0.68
C ASP A 634 -6.35 20.39 0.57
N GLY A 635 -6.24 19.75 -0.60
CA GLY A 635 -5.29 18.65 -0.86
C GLY A 635 -5.75 17.28 -0.35
N GLN A 636 -6.97 17.17 0.18
CA GLN A 636 -7.59 15.90 0.53
C GLN A 636 -8.27 15.26 -0.68
N LEU A 637 -8.65 13.96 -0.58
CA LEU A 637 -9.30 13.26 -1.68
C LEU A 637 -10.74 12.92 -1.31
N ALA A 638 -11.63 13.03 -2.29
CA ALA A 638 -12.96 12.44 -2.25
C ALA A 638 -13.00 11.22 -3.16
N LEU A 639 -13.74 10.19 -2.75
CA LEU A 639 -13.87 8.89 -3.42
C LEU A 639 -15.34 8.54 -3.59
N ILE A 640 -15.67 7.79 -4.63
CA ILE A 640 -17.00 7.22 -4.82
C ILE A 640 -16.89 5.80 -5.36
N ASN A 641 -17.80 4.92 -4.94
CA ASN A 641 -17.89 3.56 -5.47
C ASN A 641 -19.06 3.41 -6.44
N ASP A 642 -18.89 2.53 -7.43
CA ASP A 642 -19.96 1.95 -8.20
C ASP A 642 -20.67 0.85 -7.40
N ASN A 643 -21.99 0.75 -7.54
CA ASN A 643 -22.81 -0.30 -6.93
C ASN A 643 -23.65 -1.05 -7.97
N ASP A 644 -23.28 -0.99 -9.25
CA ASP A 644 -24.01 -1.65 -10.36
C ASP A 644 -25.53 -1.37 -10.33
N PHE A 645 -25.96 -0.15 -9.98
CA PHE A 645 -27.36 0.25 -9.78
C PHE A 645 -28.13 -0.61 -8.76
N GLY A 646 -27.43 -1.29 -7.85
CA GLY A 646 -27.99 -2.22 -6.88
C GLY A 646 -28.44 -3.56 -7.48
N ILE A 647 -27.89 -3.96 -8.62
CA ILE A 647 -28.13 -5.25 -9.28
C ILE A 647 -27.01 -6.20 -8.87
N ALA A 648 -27.37 -7.38 -8.35
CA ALA A 648 -26.37 -8.37 -7.97
C ALA A 648 -25.65 -8.96 -9.20
N PRO A 649 -24.32 -9.27 -9.08
CA PRO A 649 -23.51 -9.80 -10.17
C PRO A 649 -23.82 -11.29 -10.43
N ILE A 650 -25.04 -11.61 -10.84
CA ILE A 650 -25.53 -12.95 -11.08
C ILE A 650 -25.95 -13.09 -12.54
N GLN A 651 -25.58 -14.21 -13.15
CA GLN A 651 -25.99 -14.56 -14.50
C GLN A 651 -27.52 -14.86 -14.55
N LEU A 652 -28.18 -14.40 -15.59
CA LEU A 652 -29.57 -14.76 -15.83
C LEU A 652 -29.72 -16.27 -16.16
N PRO A 653 -30.86 -16.88 -15.82
CA PRO A 653 -31.13 -18.26 -16.23
C PRO A 653 -31.26 -18.38 -17.75
N SER A 654 -30.97 -19.54 -18.29
CA SER A 654 -31.15 -19.86 -19.72
C SER A 654 -32.40 -20.77 -19.93
N PRO A 655 -33.45 -20.34 -20.67
CA PRO A 655 -33.67 -18.98 -21.20
C PRO A 655 -34.01 -17.96 -20.09
N PRO A 656 -33.72 -16.68 -20.29
CA PRO A 656 -34.01 -15.64 -19.29
C PRO A 656 -35.53 -15.36 -19.24
N ASN A 657 -35.99 -14.90 -18.10
CA ASN A 657 -37.39 -14.50 -17.89
C ASN A 657 -37.46 -13.10 -17.27
N GLY A 658 -37.61 -12.10 -18.09
CA GLY A 658 -37.72 -10.69 -17.68
C GLY A 658 -38.93 -10.37 -16.77
N SER A 659 -39.88 -11.31 -16.57
CA SER A 659 -40.95 -11.16 -15.60
C SER A 659 -40.58 -11.51 -14.17
N ILE A 660 -39.36 -11.97 -13.94
CA ILE A 660 -38.78 -12.23 -12.61
C ILE A 660 -37.91 -11.02 -12.23
N PRO A 661 -38.03 -10.49 -11.01
CA PRO A 661 -37.15 -9.44 -10.53
C PRO A 661 -35.67 -9.91 -10.53
N LEU A 662 -34.76 -9.00 -10.86
CA LEU A 662 -33.31 -9.21 -10.71
C LEU A 662 -32.94 -9.30 -9.23
N ASP A 663 -31.93 -10.08 -8.91
CA ASP A 663 -31.37 -10.11 -7.59
C ASP A 663 -30.74 -8.76 -7.24
N ILE A 664 -30.81 -8.37 -5.96
CA ILE A 664 -30.39 -7.06 -5.48
C ILE A 664 -29.02 -7.20 -4.81
N ASP A 665 -28.11 -6.32 -5.16
CA ASP A 665 -26.92 -6.03 -4.37
C ASP A 665 -27.24 -4.93 -3.35
N PRO A 666 -27.13 -5.20 -2.04
CA PRO A 666 -27.38 -4.21 -1.00
C PRO A 666 -26.23 -3.22 -0.78
N THR A 667 -25.14 -3.32 -1.54
CA THR A 667 -23.96 -2.45 -1.40
C THR A 667 -24.36 -0.98 -1.53
N PRO A 668 -24.13 -0.13 -0.51
CA PRO A 668 -24.47 1.27 -0.59
C PRO A 668 -23.52 2.03 -1.50
N ILE A 669 -24.00 3.08 -2.13
CA ILE A 669 -23.13 4.09 -2.71
C ILE A 669 -22.60 4.95 -1.56
N GLN A 670 -21.29 5.10 -1.50
CA GLN A 670 -20.58 5.85 -0.47
C GLN A 670 -19.75 6.97 -1.07
N LEU A 671 -19.82 8.15 -0.46
CA LEU A 671 -18.83 9.20 -0.63
C LEU A 671 -17.77 9.00 0.46
N GLY A 672 -16.57 8.66 0.07
CA GLY A 672 -15.41 8.52 0.94
C GLY A 672 -14.56 9.77 0.94
N PHE A 673 -13.87 10.03 2.07
CA PHE A 673 -12.85 11.08 2.15
C PHE A 673 -11.56 10.49 2.69
N VAL A 674 -10.45 10.69 1.98
CA VAL A 674 -9.10 10.39 2.44
C VAL A 674 -8.51 11.67 3.00
N ARG A 675 -8.33 11.70 4.32
CA ARG A 675 -7.90 12.89 5.06
C ARG A 675 -6.49 12.74 5.58
N PHE A 676 -5.60 13.62 5.18
CA PHE A 676 -4.20 13.67 5.63
C PHE A 676 -4.11 14.62 6.85
N ASN A 677 -4.41 14.11 8.03
CA ASN A 677 -4.51 14.90 9.25
C ASN A 677 -3.76 14.30 10.45
N GLN A 678 -2.99 13.23 10.26
CA GLN A 678 -2.18 12.64 11.32
C GLN A 678 -0.98 13.55 11.63
N ALA A 679 -0.75 13.82 12.91
CA ALA A 679 0.49 14.42 13.36
C ALA A 679 1.66 13.48 13.05
N SER A 680 2.61 13.96 12.26
CA SER A 680 3.73 13.15 11.72
C SER A 680 5.02 13.94 11.64
N GLY A 681 5.12 15.03 12.41
CA GLY A 681 6.29 15.88 12.48
C GLY A 681 7.53 15.14 12.97
N LEU A 682 8.66 15.78 12.80
CA LEU A 682 9.93 15.38 13.42
C LEU A 682 10.71 16.63 13.81
N ASP A 683 11.59 16.50 14.78
CA ASP A 683 12.64 17.47 15.01
C ASP A 683 13.80 17.18 14.05
N ALA A 684 14.18 18.19 13.26
CA ALA A 684 15.11 18.01 12.14
C ALA A 684 16.51 18.53 12.43
N SER A 685 16.75 19.15 13.61
CA SER A 685 17.99 19.88 13.83
C SER A 685 18.42 19.91 15.29
N ASP A 686 19.67 19.63 15.52
CA ASP A 686 20.39 19.86 16.80
C ASP A 686 20.82 21.34 16.99
N ARG A 687 20.44 22.25 16.07
CA ARG A 687 20.94 23.64 15.98
C ARG A 687 19.89 24.66 15.58
N ASP A 688 18.67 24.45 15.96
CA ASP A 688 17.56 25.35 15.64
C ASP A 688 17.17 26.29 16.79
N GLY A 689 17.78 26.11 17.96
CA GLY A 689 17.62 26.96 19.12
C GLY A 689 18.52 28.23 19.11
N PRO A 690 18.40 29.06 20.15
CA PRO A 690 19.20 30.27 20.30
C PRO A 690 20.71 29.98 20.22
N ALA A 691 21.43 30.82 19.46
CA ALA A 691 22.88 30.70 19.22
C ALA A 691 23.31 29.35 18.59
N ASN A 692 22.48 28.75 17.77
CA ASN A 692 22.63 27.38 17.23
C ASN A 692 22.73 26.30 18.32
N GLY A 693 22.05 26.49 19.43
CA GLY A 693 21.90 25.47 20.46
C GLY A 693 20.71 24.55 20.20
N PRO A 694 20.51 23.54 21.05
CA PRO A 694 19.39 22.60 20.92
C PRO A 694 18.04 23.26 21.24
N LEU A 695 17.00 22.83 20.55
CA LEU A 695 15.60 23.20 20.82
C LEU A 695 14.70 22.04 20.41
N VAL A 696 13.80 21.60 21.25
CA VAL A 696 12.76 20.64 20.85
C VAL A 696 11.75 21.32 19.93
N ASN A 697 11.77 20.95 18.64
CA ASN A 697 11.05 21.67 17.59
C ASN A 697 10.40 20.68 16.58
N ILE A 698 9.43 19.91 17.04
CA ILE A 698 8.74 18.90 16.24
C ILE A 698 7.77 19.57 15.27
N LEU A 699 8.12 19.62 13.99
CA LEU A 699 7.35 20.23 12.90
C LEU A 699 7.11 19.26 11.74
N ASN A 700 6.12 19.59 10.92
CA ASN A 700 5.90 18.88 9.67
C ASN A 700 6.89 19.37 8.60
N TRP A 701 7.61 18.45 7.98
CA TRP A 701 8.63 18.72 6.99
C TRP A 701 8.38 17.98 5.68
N PRO A 702 8.78 18.54 4.52
CA PRO A 702 8.64 17.86 3.22
C PRO A 702 9.73 16.78 3.03
N VAL A 703 9.77 15.82 3.93
CA VAL A 703 10.69 14.67 3.89
C VAL A 703 9.92 13.36 4.03
N LEU A 704 10.48 12.30 3.44
CA LEU A 704 9.93 10.96 3.41
C LEU A 704 10.81 10.04 4.26
N GLY A 705 10.31 9.59 5.41
CA GLY A 705 11.00 8.66 6.28
C GLY A 705 10.91 7.23 5.74
N MET A 706 12.04 6.61 5.44
CA MET A 706 12.11 5.17 5.17
C MET A 706 11.92 4.44 6.50
N HIS A 707 10.98 3.48 6.56
CA HIS A 707 10.69 2.83 7.85
C HIS A 707 11.88 2.02 8.35
N MET A 708 12.51 1.25 7.48
CA MET A 708 13.73 0.47 7.72
C MET A 708 13.65 -0.28 9.06
N PRO A 709 12.74 -1.27 9.15
CA PRO A 709 12.45 -1.93 10.41
C PRO A 709 13.59 -2.86 10.81
N ASP A 710 14.15 -2.64 12.00
CA ASP A 710 15.07 -3.59 12.63
C ASP A 710 14.27 -4.78 13.16
N SER A 711 13.43 -4.60 14.17
CA SER A 711 12.68 -5.68 14.79
C SER A 711 11.22 -5.75 14.37
N ILE A 712 10.64 -6.94 14.51
CA ILE A 712 9.25 -7.25 14.16
C ILE A 712 8.66 -8.29 15.13
N ALA A 713 7.42 -8.11 15.54
CA ALA A 713 6.66 -9.07 16.36
C ALA A 713 5.29 -9.35 15.76
N SER A 714 4.81 -10.58 15.87
CA SER A 714 3.50 -11.00 15.37
C SER A 714 2.47 -11.14 16.50
N PHE A 715 1.19 -10.86 16.18
CA PHE A 715 0.07 -11.07 17.11
C PHE A 715 -1.23 -11.35 16.36
N SER A 716 -2.24 -11.81 17.09
CA SER A 716 -3.59 -12.02 16.54
C SER A 716 -4.57 -11.00 17.12
N ALA A 717 -5.43 -10.47 16.28
CA ALA A 717 -6.60 -9.71 16.69
C ALA A 717 -7.80 -10.08 15.81
N ASN A 718 -8.96 -10.33 16.42
CA ASN A 718 -10.19 -10.70 15.69
C ASN A 718 -10.03 -11.86 14.70
N GLY A 719 -9.16 -12.84 15.02
CA GLY A 719 -8.90 -14.02 14.17
C GLY A 719 -7.98 -13.76 12.97
N LEU A 720 -7.42 -12.55 12.84
CA LEU A 720 -6.46 -12.20 11.80
C LEU A 720 -5.05 -12.07 12.39
N SER A 721 -4.03 -12.28 11.56
CA SER A 721 -2.63 -12.08 11.93
C SER A 721 -2.19 -10.65 11.60
N PHE A 722 -1.46 -10.04 12.53
CA PHE A 722 -0.85 -8.73 12.40
C PHE A 722 0.61 -8.79 12.79
N TYR A 723 1.37 -7.80 12.31
CA TYR A 723 2.78 -7.63 12.64
C TYR A 723 2.99 -6.19 13.10
N ALA A 724 3.76 -6.04 14.17
CA ALA A 724 4.20 -4.74 14.67
C ALA A 724 5.70 -4.61 14.44
N SER A 725 6.18 -3.48 13.95
CA SER A 725 7.59 -3.23 13.66
C SER A 725 8.04 -1.87 14.19
N ALA A 726 9.30 -1.80 14.60
CA ALA A 726 9.98 -0.59 15.03
C ALA A 726 10.78 0.00 13.86
N GLY A 727 10.65 1.31 13.62
CA GLY A 727 11.22 1.98 12.46
C GLY A 727 12.44 2.79 12.82
N GLU A 728 13.53 2.12 13.09
CA GLU A 728 14.81 2.68 13.52
C GLU A 728 15.52 3.40 12.39
N GLY A 729 15.85 2.68 11.33
CA GLY A 729 16.66 3.12 10.20
C GLY A 729 18.14 2.84 10.37
N ASP A 730 18.79 2.51 9.27
CA ASP A 730 20.24 2.34 9.23
C ASP A 730 20.85 2.85 7.92
N ASP A 731 22.19 3.05 7.89
CA ASP A 731 22.92 3.53 6.73
C ASP A 731 24.17 2.73 6.44
N ARG A 732 24.53 2.62 5.17
CA ARG A 732 25.77 2.03 4.67
C ARG A 732 26.74 3.10 4.17
N GLY A 733 26.63 4.35 4.66
CA GLY A 733 27.47 5.49 4.29
C GLY A 733 26.91 6.33 3.13
N GLU A 734 25.66 6.11 2.71
CA GLU A 734 25.02 6.83 1.61
C GLU A 734 24.26 8.09 2.04
N VAL A 735 24.52 8.62 3.20
CA VAL A 735 23.83 9.80 3.73
C VAL A 735 24.69 11.06 3.69
N ALA A 736 24.02 12.20 3.59
CA ALA A 736 24.65 13.51 3.72
C ALA A 736 23.69 14.51 4.38
N ARG A 737 24.24 15.54 5.00
CA ARG A 737 23.46 16.68 5.52
C ARG A 737 22.77 17.40 4.35
N ILE A 738 21.48 17.69 4.47
CA ILE A 738 20.71 18.40 3.43
C ILE A 738 21.34 19.78 3.15
N GLY A 739 21.95 20.42 4.14
CA GLY A 739 22.68 21.67 3.96
C GLY A 739 24.05 21.56 3.29
N SER A 740 24.59 20.35 3.11
CA SER A 740 25.92 20.14 2.52
C SER A 740 25.94 20.31 1.00
N ALA A 741 27.15 20.38 0.42
CA ALA A 741 27.30 20.46 -1.03
C ALA A 741 26.94 19.14 -1.76
N SER A 742 26.83 18.03 -1.03
CA SER A 742 26.50 16.71 -1.59
C SER A 742 25.02 16.57 -1.95
N ILE A 743 24.15 17.44 -1.45
CA ILE A 743 22.71 17.43 -1.75
C ILE A 743 22.32 18.74 -2.44
N THR A 744 21.73 18.65 -3.61
CA THR A 744 21.12 19.75 -4.36
C THR A 744 19.62 19.46 -4.52
N LEU A 745 18.77 20.43 -4.20
CA LEU A 745 17.33 20.31 -4.28
C LEU A 745 16.82 20.83 -5.61
N ASP A 746 15.92 20.09 -6.25
CA ASP A 746 15.21 20.57 -7.43
C ASP A 746 14.35 21.79 -7.08
N ALA A 747 14.40 22.84 -7.88
CA ALA A 747 13.73 24.12 -7.59
C ALA A 747 12.21 24.05 -7.79
N LEU A 748 11.68 23.12 -8.60
CA LEU A 748 10.25 22.92 -8.79
C LEU A 748 9.66 22.09 -7.64
N ALA A 749 10.38 21.05 -7.23
CA ALA A 749 9.98 20.22 -6.10
C ALA A 749 10.09 20.96 -4.75
N PHE A 750 11.13 21.80 -4.61
CA PHE A 750 11.42 22.58 -3.41
C PHE A 750 11.55 24.09 -3.70
N PRO A 751 10.44 24.81 -3.93
CA PRO A 751 10.51 26.25 -4.25
C PRO A 751 11.18 27.10 -3.16
N THR A 752 11.18 26.63 -1.90
CA THR A 752 11.86 27.26 -0.76
C THR A 752 13.17 26.56 -0.38
N GLY A 753 13.76 25.76 -1.28
CA GLY A 753 14.91 24.91 -1.02
C GLY A 753 16.10 25.61 -0.37
N ALA A 754 16.37 26.87 -0.75
CA ALA A 754 17.45 27.66 -0.13
C ALA A 754 17.22 27.89 1.38
N ALA A 755 15.97 28.12 1.82
CA ALA A 755 15.63 28.28 3.23
C ALA A 755 15.67 26.93 3.96
N LEU A 756 15.15 25.86 3.34
CA LEU A 756 15.15 24.51 3.90
C LEU A 756 16.56 24.00 4.24
N ARG A 757 17.56 24.42 3.50
CA ARG A 757 18.98 24.07 3.75
C ARG A 757 19.63 24.81 4.92
N GLY A 758 18.91 25.70 5.60
CA GLY A 758 19.38 26.39 6.80
C GLY A 758 19.45 25.45 8.03
N ASN A 759 20.39 25.70 8.96
CA ASN A 759 20.57 24.90 10.17
C ASN A 759 19.31 24.83 11.05
N ALA A 760 18.52 25.90 11.09
CA ALA A 760 17.28 25.94 11.87
C ALA A 760 16.08 25.28 11.17
N GLN A 761 16.31 24.63 10.03
CA GLN A 761 15.31 23.86 9.29
C GLN A 761 15.87 22.46 9.01
N LEU A 762 15.92 22.06 7.73
CA LEU A 762 16.38 20.73 7.33
C LEU A 762 17.90 20.62 7.11
N GLY A 763 18.64 21.73 7.13
CA GLY A 763 20.06 21.74 6.75
C GLY A 763 20.95 20.82 7.57
N ARG A 764 20.56 20.48 8.79
CA ARG A 764 21.28 19.57 9.67
C ARG A 764 20.86 18.11 9.46
N LEU A 765 19.65 17.85 9.01
CA LEU A 765 19.10 16.51 8.85
C LEU A 765 19.88 15.72 7.81
N ASN A 766 20.19 14.46 8.12
CA ASN A 766 20.77 13.51 7.19
C ASN A 766 19.68 13.00 6.24
N ALA A 767 20.02 12.97 4.95
CA ALA A 767 19.17 12.37 3.91
C ALA A 767 20.01 11.47 3.01
N SER A 768 19.36 10.49 2.40
CA SER A 768 19.97 9.61 1.41
C SER A 768 20.46 10.40 0.19
N THR A 769 21.62 10.02 -0.30
CA THR A 769 22.24 10.57 -1.53
C THR A 769 21.97 9.70 -2.76
N ILE A 770 21.34 8.53 -2.57
CA ILE A 770 21.04 7.58 -3.64
C ILE A 770 19.54 7.47 -3.94
N ASP A 771 18.69 8.00 -3.05
CA ASP A 771 17.24 7.99 -3.18
C ASP A 771 16.71 9.41 -3.48
N GLY A 772 15.54 9.50 -4.12
CA GLY A 772 14.82 10.77 -4.32
C GLY A 772 15.18 11.54 -5.59
N ASN A 773 16.15 11.10 -6.38
CA ASN A 773 16.45 11.63 -7.71
C ASN A 773 15.60 10.89 -8.74
N LEU A 774 14.52 11.51 -9.24
CA LEU A 774 13.55 10.86 -10.10
C LEU A 774 13.93 10.88 -11.59
N ASP A 775 14.74 11.83 -12.03
CA ASP A 775 15.09 12.00 -13.44
C ASP A 775 16.55 11.71 -13.78
N SER A 776 17.34 11.36 -12.76
CA SER A 776 18.77 11.05 -12.87
C SER A 776 19.65 12.25 -13.28
N ASP A 777 19.22 13.45 -12.93
CA ASP A 777 20.07 14.64 -12.98
C ASP A 777 20.93 14.77 -11.69
N ALA A 778 21.40 15.93 -11.33
CA ALA A 778 22.19 16.14 -10.12
C ALA A 778 21.39 16.70 -8.95
N GLN A 779 20.04 16.74 -9.05
CA GLN A 779 19.16 17.36 -8.06
C GLN A 779 18.20 16.29 -7.50
N LEU A 780 17.68 16.52 -6.30
CA LEU A 780 16.70 15.63 -5.67
C LEU A 780 15.31 16.27 -5.73
N GLU A 781 14.32 15.53 -6.24
CA GLU A 781 12.90 15.86 -6.24
C GLU A 781 12.21 15.41 -4.97
N GLN A 782 12.83 14.51 -4.21
CA GLN A 782 12.35 14.01 -2.92
C GLN A 782 13.52 13.93 -1.93
N LEU A 783 13.24 14.16 -0.66
CA LEU A 783 14.19 13.96 0.43
C LEU A 783 13.81 12.72 1.21
N HIS A 784 14.64 11.69 1.13
CA HIS A 784 14.47 10.44 1.87
C HIS A 784 15.38 10.44 3.10
N VAL A 785 14.78 10.27 4.29
CA VAL A 785 15.49 10.22 5.57
C VAL A 785 15.42 8.82 6.15
N LEU A 786 16.43 8.45 6.96
CA LEU A 786 16.53 7.12 7.55
C LEU A 786 15.65 7.02 8.80
N GLY A 787 14.96 5.89 8.93
CA GLY A 787 14.00 5.66 9.99
C GLY A 787 12.69 6.44 9.83
N SER A 788 11.59 5.88 10.31
CA SER A 788 10.30 6.55 10.35
C SER A 788 10.05 7.25 11.69
N ARG A 789 10.91 7.06 12.69
CA ARG A 789 10.76 7.54 14.07
C ARG A 789 9.42 7.14 14.68
N SER A 790 8.88 6.00 14.24
CA SER A 790 7.55 5.53 14.65
C SER A 790 7.49 4.02 14.69
N PHE A 791 6.54 3.50 15.46
CA PHE A 791 6.17 2.11 15.35
C PHE A 791 4.96 1.97 14.43
N ARG A 792 4.89 0.84 13.68
CA ARG A 792 3.85 0.57 12.70
C ARG A 792 3.23 -0.80 12.90
N ILE A 793 1.96 -0.93 12.48
CA ILE A 793 1.26 -2.21 12.44
C ILE A 793 0.87 -2.53 10.99
N TRP A 794 1.08 -3.79 10.62
CA TRP A 794 0.83 -4.35 9.30
C TRP A 794 -0.17 -5.48 9.37
N ASP A 795 -1.01 -5.64 8.34
CA ASP A 795 -1.84 -6.83 8.21
C ASP A 795 -1.03 -8.02 7.67
N GLN A 796 -1.67 -9.19 7.61
CA GLN A 796 -1.05 -10.44 7.12
C GLN A 796 -0.61 -10.40 5.65
N PHE A 797 -0.96 -9.35 4.89
CA PHE A 797 -0.56 -9.13 3.51
C PHE A 797 0.51 -8.04 3.37
N GLY A 798 0.98 -7.50 4.48
CA GLY A 798 1.96 -6.41 4.51
C GLY A 798 1.38 -5.04 4.14
N ASN A 799 0.07 -4.81 4.32
CA ASN A 799 -0.48 -3.48 4.22
C ASN A 799 -0.40 -2.78 5.57
N LEU A 800 -0.02 -1.51 5.54
CA LEU A 800 0.02 -0.68 6.73
C LEU A 800 -1.41 -0.39 7.21
N VAL A 801 -1.68 -0.68 8.49
CA VAL A 801 -2.97 -0.42 9.13
C VAL A 801 -2.89 0.65 10.22
N TYR A 802 -1.71 0.90 10.76
CA TYR A 802 -1.46 1.91 11.78
C TYR A 802 -0.01 2.41 11.73
N ASP A 803 0.16 3.71 11.98
CA ASP A 803 1.45 4.37 12.23
C ASP A 803 1.31 5.24 13.48
N SER A 804 2.25 5.18 14.41
CA SER A 804 2.22 5.98 15.63
C SER A 804 2.45 7.49 15.39
N GLY A 805 2.73 7.90 14.15
CA GLY A 805 2.95 9.31 13.83
C GLY A 805 4.20 9.86 14.53
N ASP A 806 4.07 11.02 15.16
CA ASP A 806 5.14 11.68 15.92
C ASP A 806 5.03 11.43 17.46
N ILE A 807 4.25 10.43 17.87
CA ILE A 807 4.00 10.16 19.30
C ILE A 807 5.32 9.89 20.04
N LEU A 808 6.25 9.11 19.47
CA LEU A 808 7.50 8.75 20.14
C LEU A 808 8.35 10.00 20.43
N GLU A 809 8.49 10.92 19.49
CA GLU A 809 9.18 12.18 19.74
C GLU A 809 8.46 13.04 20.78
N ARG A 810 7.13 13.12 20.72
CA ARG A 810 6.34 13.94 21.68
C ARG A 810 6.40 13.43 23.10
N ILE A 811 6.30 12.13 23.33
CA ILE A 811 6.35 11.56 24.69
C ILE A 811 7.76 11.68 25.31
N THR A 812 8.79 11.67 24.49
CA THR A 812 10.19 11.78 24.94
C THR A 812 10.65 13.24 25.10
N SER A 813 9.90 14.23 24.59
CA SER A 813 10.25 15.64 24.67
C SER A 813 10.28 16.23 26.08
N SER A 814 9.55 15.63 27.01
CA SER A 814 9.35 16.14 28.39
C SER A 814 10.52 15.90 29.36
N PRO A 815 11.23 14.77 29.33
CA PRO A 815 12.21 14.41 30.38
C PRO A 815 13.56 15.13 30.33
N GLY A 816 13.83 16.00 29.34
CA GLY A 816 15.10 16.68 29.20
C GLY A 816 16.25 15.82 28.62
N VAL A 817 15.90 14.64 28.10
CA VAL A 817 16.82 13.71 27.42
C VAL A 817 16.41 13.49 25.95
N PHE A 818 15.59 14.37 25.43
CA PHE A 818 15.02 14.31 24.11
C PHE A 818 16.10 14.07 23.04
N ASN A 819 15.90 13.04 22.21
CA ASN A 819 16.82 12.67 21.13
C ASN A 819 18.31 12.76 21.53
N SER A 820 18.64 12.36 22.76
CA SER A 820 20.02 12.25 23.24
C SER A 820 20.69 10.99 22.67
N ASP A 821 22.03 10.96 22.66
CA ASP A 821 22.77 9.73 22.41
C ASP A 821 22.70 8.78 23.62
N ASN A 822 23.00 7.50 23.39
CA ASN A 822 22.92 6.44 24.38
C ASN A 822 24.14 6.39 25.33
N GLU A 823 25.22 7.11 25.07
CA GLU A 823 26.43 7.07 25.90
C GLU A 823 26.29 7.97 27.14
N ALA A 824 25.81 9.18 26.94
CA ALA A 824 25.76 10.18 28.01
C ALA A 824 24.36 10.44 28.52
N ASN A 825 23.32 10.24 27.72
CA ASN A 825 21.91 10.55 27.97
C ASN A 825 21.64 11.95 28.57
N GLN A 826 22.55 12.88 28.26
CA GLN A 826 22.54 14.29 28.68
C GLN A 826 22.81 15.22 27.51
N SER A 827 23.00 14.66 26.31
CA SER A 827 23.23 15.37 25.07
C SER A 827 21.93 15.63 24.36
N ILE A 828 21.02 16.36 25.03
CA ILE A 828 19.69 16.67 24.50
C ILE A 828 19.78 17.12 23.02
N ASP A 829 18.89 16.56 22.19
CA ASP A 829 18.68 16.96 20.80
C ASP A 829 19.77 16.51 19.80
N THR A 830 20.82 15.86 20.24
CA THR A 830 21.96 15.50 19.37
C THR A 830 21.63 14.44 18.32
N ARG A 831 20.51 13.74 18.43
CA ARG A 831 20.05 12.75 17.45
C ARG A 831 18.91 13.26 16.54
N SER A 832 18.40 14.46 16.79
CA SER A 832 17.32 15.07 15.97
C SER A 832 17.75 15.25 14.51
N ASP A 833 19.01 15.59 14.28
CA ASP A 833 19.59 15.75 12.96
C ASP A 833 19.95 14.41 12.25
N ASN A 834 19.57 13.27 12.84
CA ASN A 834 19.80 11.95 12.30
C ASN A 834 18.50 11.09 12.34
N LYS A 835 18.41 10.11 13.25
CA LYS A 835 17.29 9.15 13.32
C LYS A 835 16.31 9.41 14.50
N GLY A 836 16.55 10.43 15.33
CA GLY A 836 15.67 10.83 16.44
C GLY A 836 15.65 9.83 17.60
N PRO A 837 14.46 9.38 18.07
CA PRO A 837 14.33 8.50 19.23
C PRO A 837 14.77 7.06 18.98
N GLU A 838 14.97 6.66 17.74
CA GLU A 838 15.42 5.34 17.30
C GLU A 838 14.65 4.20 17.99
N PRO A 839 13.36 3.97 17.60
CA PRO A 839 12.64 2.80 18.05
C PRO A 839 13.24 1.55 17.40
N GLU A 840 13.87 0.70 18.19
CA GLU A 840 14.63 -0.48 17.75
C GLU A 840 13.87 -1.78 18.07
N ALA A 841 13.61 -2.04 19.34
CA ALA A 841 13.04 -3.28 19.80
C ALA A 841 11.49 -3.25 19.86
N ILE A 842 10.85 -4.36 19.52
CA ILE A 842 9.41 -4.52 19.71
C ILE A 842 9.03 -5.88 20.25
N ALA A 843 8.15 -5.91 21.26
CA ALA A 843 7.51 -7.11 21.77
C ALA A 843 6.01 -6.90 21.86
N VAL A 844 5.22 -7.96 21.60
CA VAL A 844 3.77 -7.92 21.75
C VAL A 844 3.31 -9.00 22.71
N GLY A 845 2.40 -8.65 23.63
CA GLY A 845 1.90 -9.58 24.64
C GLY A 845 0.48 -9.24 25.11
N ALA A 846 -0.28 -10.28 25.49
CA ALA A 846 -1.61 -10.12 26.06
C ALA A 846 -1.55 -9.96 27.58
N ILE A 847 -2.24 -8.96 28.11
CA ILE A 847 -2.43 -8.72 29.56
C ILE A 847 -3.93 -8.60 29.80
N GLY A 848 -4.49 -9.58 30.48
CA GLY A 848 -5.95 -9.68 30.67
C GLY A 848 -6.64 -9.90 29.33
N ALA A 849 -7.57 -9.02 28.98
CA ALA A 849 -8.31 -9.06 27.72
C ALA A 849 -7.66 -8.21 26.60
N ASN A 850 -6.64 -7.45 26.92
CA ASN A 850 -6.01 -6.51 25.99
C ASN A 850 -4.67 -7.04 25.48
N THR A 851 -4.31 -6.63 24.28
CA THR A 851 -3.00 -6.88 23.65
C THR A 851 -2.21 -5.58 23.63
N TYR A 852 -0.96 -5.64 24.04
CA TYR A 852 -0.07 -4.47 24.12
C TYR A 852 1.18 -4.70 23.28
N ALA A 853 1.65 -3.64 22.61
CA ALA A 853 2.96 -3.57 22.01
C ALA A 853 3.88 -2.73 22.92
N PHE A 854 5.08 -3.23 23.14
CA PHE A 854 6.14 -2.61 23.91
C PHE A 854 7.26 -2.24 22.95
N VAL A 855 7.53 -0.95 22.80
CA VAL A 855 8.51 -0.40 21.86
C VAL A 855 9.71 0.10 22.65
N GLY A 856 10.87 -0.53 22.49
CA GLY A 856 12.14 -0.08 23.05
C GLY A 856 12.71 1.08 22.27
N LEU A 857 13.24 2.08 22.95
CA LEU A 857 13.89 3.25 22.36
C LEU A 857 15.40 3.14 22.66
N GLU A 858 16.22 2.97 21.64
CA GLU A 858 17.64 2.68 21.76
C GLU A 858 18.40 3.83 22.46
N ARG A 859 18.22 5.04 21.97
CA ARG A 859 19.09 6.17 22.34
C ARG A 859 18.86 6.69 23.75
N ILE A 860 17.63 6.97 24.08
CA ILE A 860 17.33 7.51 25.43
C ILE A 860 17.10 6.41 26.46
N GLY A 861 16.93 5.17 26.03
CA GLY A 861 16.41 4.08 26.86
C GLY A 861 14.92 4.25 27.16
N GLY A 862 14.30 3.20 27.66
CA GLY A 862 12.90 3.20 28.02
C GLY A 862 12.01 2.40 27.05
N VAL A 863 10.76 2.24 27.45
CA VAL A 863 9.78 1.43 26.72
C VAL A 863 8.50 2.22 26.58
N ALA A 864 8.07 2.49 25.36
CA ALA A 864 6.75 3.04 25.08
C ALA A 864 5.73 1.91 24.91
N THR A 865 4.58 2.01 25.58
CA THR A 865 3.55 0.97 25.55
C THR A 865 2.32 1.45 24.79
N PHE A 866 1.84 0.61 23.87
CA PHE A 866 0.63 0.87 23.09
C PHE A 866 -0.38 -0.26 23.27
N ASP A 867 -1.66 0.09 23.50
CA ASP A 867 -2.77 -0.86 23.41
C ASP A 867 -3.05 -1.11 21.92
N VAL A 868 -2.82 -2.34 21.46
CA VAL A 868 -3.02 -2.80 20.09
C VAL A 868 -4.15 -3.84 19.99
N THR A 869 -5.04 -3.89 20.98
CA THR A 869 -6.22 -4.77 21.00
C THR A 869 -7.07 -4.56 19.73
N ASN A 870 -7.21 -3.31 19.30
CA ASN A 870 -7.67 -2.97 17.96
C ASN A 870 -6.47 -2.46 17.12
N PRO A 871 -5.90 -3.27 16.21
CA PRO A 871 -4.72 -2.89 15.45
C PRO A 871 -4.90 -1.64 14.57
N TYR A 872 -6.13 -1.35 14.16
CA TYR A 872 -6.46 -0.20 13.31
C TYR A 872 -6.57 1.12 14.11
N GLN A 873 -6.63 1.05 15.42
CA GLN A 873 -6.80 2.18 16.33
C GLN A 873 -5.92 2.02 17.57
N ALA A 874 -4.68 1.62 17.35
CA ALA A 874 -3.72 1.51 18.44
C ALA A 874 -3.52 2.86 19.13
N ARG A 875 -3.28 2.83 20.43
CA ARG A 875 -3.15 4.06 21.23
C ARG A 875 -2.02 3.94 22.26
N PHE A 876 -1.33 5.03 22.46
CA PHE A 876 -0.32 5.15 23.52
C PHE A 876 -0.96 5.00 24.90
N VAL A 877 -0.29 4.28 25.80
CA VAL A 877 -0.75 3.98 27.15
C VAL A 877 0.22 4.55 28.20
N SER A 878 1.52 4.25 28.08
CA SER A 878 2.54 4.65 29.06
C SER A 878 3.94 4.65 28.48
#